data_0681619691b1f50c520a95043e462e88
#
_entry.id   0681619691b1f50c520a95043e462e88
#
_cell.length_a   1.000
_cell.length_b   1.000
_cell.length_c   1.000
_cell.angle_alpha   90.00
_cell.angle_beta   90.00
_cell.angle_gamma   90.00
#
_symmetry.space_group_name_H-M   'P 1'
#
loop_
_entity.id
_entity.type
_entity.pdbx_description
1 polymer ?
#
loop_
_entity_poly.entity_id
_entity_poly.type
_entity_poly.pdbx_seq_one_letter_code
_entity_poly.pdbx_strand_id
1 'polypeptide(L)'
;LPVSEDEQAAAALRLMEVARRSPEFAREVAEWVRDAGWLAPRAVPAVAPEASRPQMLPPVTAAFTDREDVIAWITEVLDGADPAGGAPTIAVLTGAGGIGKTAAVVRCAYALRERFPDGVLFVDLAGASVGTALPPSDVLARFLERLGVPPDRVPGDEARQRDLFRDCMADRRMMVVLDNANTEAQVVPLLPASPGSLVLVTSRYRLGRLVSEHGARPFVLGPLSTVDSVRLLRRVVGSRRADAPDAAVQAVAEAAGGVPLALCTTGAGLAVREHLTWERVARQLSERIQGPGQGQGPSGASGGGGDPVRQAQDASYGELTAECAAFYRALAVWAWPTVTVMCAARAADVDEGRARELLEQLARVHLLEEVGEERYRFHDLVRAHAHELAVAEDGHGRMSAAVRRVAVAHLRFAAELDFRVMPLRWRLGPAYGGLVLPPERDPADGKRALAELRRERENLAAVVRAADQYGFDDLVWQLCEAMWGLHLLLGFHAQWIDTHLLGVEAARRRAEEFGDRRAVGRMLVQLAFAYMGVGRADDAAEALAQAVAADEACGHHRGQASAVEALGLLRLKQWRYGDAQRCFEEAREILGRIREGDDGWRDVPRATALLEHHIGRAQTKQRDFTAALARLNDALVCFRRLPGGGDAYNEGRVYMSLGEMHLDAGDPDLARVCLDKAVKAMEAAGAGLQLADVFESRARCHRLAARQAEAVADLRTAAAYYEENGDRVGAERIRAGIAELED
;
A
#
# COMPACT_ATOMS: atom_id res chain seq x y z
N LEU A 1 34.85 -30.18 -8.22
CA LEU A 1 33.70 -29.30 -8.53
C LEU A 1 34.09 -28.41 -9.70
N PRO A 2 33.15 -28.15 -10.64
CA PRO A 2 33.42 -27.30 -11.81
C PRO A 2 33.83 -25.88 -11.40
N VAL A 3 34.71 -25.30 -12.21
CA VAL A 3 35.41 -24.04 -11.89
C VAL A 3 34.64 -22.84 -12.42
N SER A 4 33.77 -22.99 -13.44
CA SER A 4 32.95 -21.92 -14.01
C SER A 4 31.48 -22.00 -13.56
N GLU A 5 30.77 -20.86 -13.50
CA GLU A 5 29.35 -20.81 -13.15
C GLU A 5 28.48 -21.59 -14.14
N ASP A 6 28.80 -21.58 -15.43
CA ASP A 6 28.11 -22.36 -16.45
C ASP A 6 28.31 -23.87 -16.26
N GLU A 7 29.51 -24.29 -15.82
CA GLU A 7 29.79 -25.67 -15.48
C GLU A 7 29.08 -26.10 -14.19
N GLN A 8 28.96 -25.20 -13.21
CA GLN A 8 28.19 -25.44 -11.97
C GLN A 8 26.69 -25.58 -12.26
N ALA A 9 26.14 -24.72 -13.10
CA ALA A 9 24.72 -24.81 -13.53
C ALA A 9 24.45 -26.09 -14.34
N ALA A 10 25.38 -26.46 -15.24
CA ALA A 10 25.30 -27.70 -16.02
C ALA A 10 25.44 -28.95 -15.14
N ALA A 11 26.31 -28.90 -14.11
CA ALA A 11 26.44 -29.96 -13.13
C ALA A 11 25.22 -30.12 -12.25
N ALA A 12 24.62 -29.01 -11.79
CA ALA A 12 23.36 -29.02 -11.03
C ALA A 12 22.19 -29.62 -11.84
N LEU A 13 22.06 -29.25 -13.11
CA LEU A 13 21.07 -29.82 -14.00
C LEU A 13 21.25 -31.33 -14.22
N ARG A 14 22.49 -31.78 -14.39
CA ARG A 14 22.81 -33.21 -14.50
C ARG A 14 22.51 -33.98 -13.21
N LEU A 15 22.84 -33.40 -12.05
CA LEU A 15 22.51 -33.99 -10.74
C LEU A 15 21.02 -34.13 -10.54
N MET A 16 20.23 -33.10 -10.93
CA MET A 16 18.76 -33.17 -10.90
C MET A 16 18.20 -34.23 -11.85
N GLU A 17 18.80 -34.42 -13.00
CA GLU A 17 18.36 -35.43 -13.97
C GLU A 17 18.67 -36.85 -13.50
N VAL A 18 19.80 -37.07 -12.84
CA VAL A 18 20.15 -38.34 -12.21
C VAL A 18 19.27 -38.62 -10.99
N ALA A 19 18.99 -37.62 -10.17
CA ALA A 19 18.10 -37.72 -9.00
C ALA A 19 16.67 -38.10 -9.40
N ARG A 20 16.17 -37.65 -10.57
CA ARG A 20 14.86 -38.07 -11.10
C ARG A 20 14.78 -39.57 -11.48
N ARG A 21 15.95 -40.21 -11.69
CA ARG A 21 16.02 -41.62 -12.13
C ARG A 21 16.34 -42.61 -11.01
N SER A 22 16.80 -42.13 -9.84
CA SER A 22 17.12 -42.95 -8.69
C SER A 22 16.65 -42.35 -7.39
N PRO A 23 15.64 -42.91 -6.71
CA PRO A 23 15.12 -42.45 -5.43
C PRO A 23 16.15 -42.49 -4.26
N GLU A 24 17.15 -43.37 -4.34
CA GLU A 24 18.24 -43.44 -3.35
C GLU A 24 19.21 -42.29 -3.52
N PHE A 25 19.63 -42.04 -4.76
CA PHE A 25 20.47 -40.88 -5.08
C PHE A 25 19.80 -39.55 -4.83
N ALA A 26 18.49 -39.47 -5.04
CA ALA A 26 17.69 -38.29 -4.71
C ALA A 26 17.71 -37.97 -3.19
N ARG A 27 17.72 -39.01 -2.33
CA ARG A 27 17.88 -38.85 -0.87
C ARG A 27 19.27 -38.39 -0.48
N GLU A 28 20.33 -39.01 -1.03
CA GLU A 28 21.72 -38.60 -0.78
C GLU A 28 21.97 -37.14 -1.24
N VAL A 29 21.47 -36.75 -2.39
CA VAL A 29 21.56 -35.37 -2.89
C VAL A 29 20.81 -34.43 -1.98
N ALA A 30 19.61 -34.81 -1.50
CA ALA A 30 18.81 -33.99 -0.57
C ALA A 30 19.47 -33.85 0.82
N GLU A 31 20.14 -34.88 1.30
CA GLU A 31 20.97 -34.83 2.53
C GLU A 31 22.20 -33.95 2.34
N TRP A 32 22.91 -34.13 1.23
CA TRP A 32 24.07 -33.33 0.91
C TRP A 32 23.73 -31.85 0.68
N VAL A 33 22.59 -31.54 0.01
CA VAL A 33 22.09 -30.17 -0.17
C VAL A 33 21.67 -29.54 1.16
N ARG A 34 21.18 -30.33 2.10
CA ARG A 34 20.80 -29.91 3.45
C ARG A 34 22.06 -29.62 4.30
N ASP A 35 23.04 -30.50 4.27
CA ASP A 35 24.28 -30.37 5.03
C ASP A 35 25.23 -29.30 4.47
N ALA A 36 25.18 -29.05 3.15
CA ALA A 36 25.97 -28.03 2.48
C ALA A 36 25.41 -26.63 2.58
N GLY A 37 24.21 -26.46 3.14
CA GLY A 37 23.49 -25.17 3.21
C GLY A 37 23.14 -24.59 1.82
N TRP A 38 23.10 -25.44 0.80
CA TRP A 38 22.80 -25.07 -0.57
C TRP A 38 21.30 -25.25 -0.86
N LEU A 39 20.64 -24.12 -1.04
CA LEU A 39 19.39 -23.96 -1.78
C LEU A 39 18.24 -24.92 -1.45
N ALA A 40 17.50 -24.54 -0.42
CA ALA A 40 16.09 -24.40 -0.71
C ALA A 40 15.85 -22.93 -1.11
N PRO A 41 15.03 -22.57 -2.12
CA PRO A 41 14.18 -21.45 -1.93
C PRO A 41 13.59 -21.76 -0.56
N ARG A 42 13.85 -20.91 0.44
CA ARG A 42 13.30 -21.10 1.77
C ARG A 42 11.81 -21.35 1.56
N ALA A 43 11.40 -22.60 1.62
CA ALA A 43 10.02 -22.91 1.95
C ALA A 43 9.83 -22.10 3.22
N VAL A 44 9.03 -21.06 3.14
CA VAL A 44 8.53 -20.37 4.31
C VAL A 44 8.00 -21.49 5.17
N PRO A 45 8.58 -21.79 6.36
CA PRO A 45 7.90 -22.71 7.24
C PRO A 45 6.53 -22.09 7.41
N ALA A 46 5.49 -22.86 7.23
CA ALA A 46 4.16 -22.52 7.64
C ALA A 46 4.17 -22.47 9.18
N VAL A 47 4.84 -21.49 9.74
CA VAL A 47 4.64 -21.08 11.12
C VAL A 47 3.39 -20.25 11.05
N ALA A 48 2.29 -20.86 11.47
CA ALA A 48 1.10 -20.11 11.79
C ALA A 48 1.53 -19.04 12.82
N PRO A 49 1.48 -17.75 12.49
CA PRO A 49 1.78 -16.73 13.47
C PRO A 49 0.81 -16.91 14.63
N GLU A 50 1.29 -16.77 15.87
CA GLU A 50 0.36 -16.48 16.98
C GLU A 50 -0.44 -15.27 16.56
N ALA A 51 -1.66 -15.53 16.20
CA ALA A 51 -2.42 -14.84 15.20
C ALA A 51 -2.48 -13.34 15.50
N SER A 52 -1.88 -12.55 14.61
CA SER A 52 -2.44 -11.24 14.37
C SER A 52 -3.93 -11.45 14.15
N ARG A 53 -4.76 -11.05 15.12
CA ARG A 53 -6.22 -11.08 14.99
C ARG A 53 -6.64 -9.75 14.40
N PRO A 54 -6.64 -9.59 13.08
CA PRO A 54 -7.00 -8.32 12.47
C PRO A 54 -8.44 -7.98 12.81
N GLN A 55 -8.69 -6.72 13.16
CA GLN A 55 -10.02 -6.17 13.40
C GLN A 55 -10.16 -4.94 12.51
N MET A 56 -10.56 -5.17 11.24
CA MET A 56 -10.60 -4.12 10.23
C MET A 56 -11.99 -3.53 10.00
N LEU A 57 -13.01 -3.95 10.76
CA LEU A 57 -14.37 -3.43 10.58
C LEU A 57 -14.43 -1.92 10.82
N PRO A 58 -15.10 -1.16 9.94
CA PRO A 58 -15.45 0.21 10.23
C PRO A 58 -16.48 0.29 11.37
N PRO A 59 -16.63 1.44 12.03
CA PRO A 59 -17.63 1.62 13.07
C PRO A 59 -19.05 1.39 12.54
N VAL A 60 -19.93 0.86 13.40
CA VAL A 60 -21.35 0.71 13.06
C VAL A 60 -22.01 2.07 13.06
N THR A 61 -22.81 2.34 12.04
CA THR A 61 -23.62 3.57 11.94
C THR A 61 -24.60 3.67 13.13
N ALA A 62 -24.56 4.76 13.88
CA ALA A 62 -25.42 4.97 15.06
C ALA A 62 -26.93 4.94 14.73
N ALA A 63 -27.29 5.34 13.52
CA ALA A 63 -28.67 5.37 13.03
C ALA A 63 -29.14 4.06 12.38
N PHE A 64 -28.41 2.94 12.57
CA PHE A 64 -28.80 1.66 11.99
C PHE A 64 -30.18 1.20 12.47
N THR A 65 -31.06 0.84 11.54
CA THR A 65 -32.43 0.40 11.83
C THR A 65 -32.76 -0.81 10.95
N ASP A 66 -33.26 -1.87 11.58
CA ASP A 66 -33.69 -3.12 10.97
C ASP A 66 -32.61 -3.84 10.14
N ARG A 67 -32.90 -4.95 9.52
CA ARG A 67 -32.07 -5.93 8.79
C ARG A 67 -31.75 -7.17 9.62
N GLU A 68 -32.61 -7.48 10.58
CA GLU A 68 -32.51 -8.72 11.34
C GLU A 68 -32.70 -9.94 10.41
N ASP A 69 -33.47 -9.77 9.32
CA ASP A 69 -33.61 -10.73 8.24
C ASP A 69 -32.28 -11.11 7.58
N VAL A 70 -31.38 -10.14 7.37
CA VAL A 70 -30.05 -10.41 6.80
C VAL A 70 -29.18 -11.18 7.78
N ILE A 71 -29.22 -10.81 9.08
CA ILE A 71 -28.45 -11.53 10.12
C ILE A 71 -28.95 -12.98 10.24
N ALA A 72 -30.27 -13.17 10.26
CA ALA A 72 -30.87 -14.50 10.33
C ALA A 72 -30.48 -15.34 9.11
N TRP A 73 -30.57 -14.76 7.90
CA TRP A 73 -30.20 -15.45 6.67
C TRP A 73 -28.70 -15.81 6.65
N ILE A 74 -27.77 -14.90 7.02
CA ILE A 74 -26.34 -15.24 7.07
C ILE A 74 -26.09 -16.36 8.09
N THR A 75 -26.78 -16.32 9.22
CA THR A 75 -26.68 -17.36 10.26
C THR A 75 -27.13 -18.73 9.71
N GLU A 76 -28.27 -18.76 9.01
CA GLU A 76 -28.78 -19.99 8.35
C GLU A 76 -27.78 -20.52 7.31
N VAL A 77 -27.21 -19.64 6.49
CA VAL A 77 -26.18 -19.99 5.49
C VAL A 77 -24.94 -20.59 6.16
N LEU A 78 -24.51 -20.04 7.30
CA LEU A 78 -23.36 -20.55 8.07
C LEU A 78 -23.68 -21.91 8.72
N ASP A 79 -24.87 -22.05 9.30
CA ASP A 79 -25.26 -23.29 10.01
C ASP A 79 -25.55 -24.43 9.05
N GLY A 80 -25.89 -24.12 7.79
CA GLY A 80 -26.06 -25.09 6.70
C GLY A 80 -24.78 -25.39 5.91
N ALA A 81 -23.63 -24.80 6.26
CA ALA A 81 -22.37 -25.04 5.57
C ALA A 81 -21.79 -26.40 5.96
N ASP A 82 -21.22 -27.13 4.98
CA ASP A 82 -20.49 -28.36 5.24
C ASP A 82 -19.06 -28.09 5.67
N PRO A 83 -18.68 -28.35 6.94
CA PRO A 83 -17.33 -28.13 7.41
C PRO A 83 -16.27 -29.01 6.72
N ALA A 84 -16.69 -30.11 6.11
CA ALA A 84 -15.81 -31.04 5.39
C ALA A 84 -15.60 -30.64 3.91
N GLY A 85 -16.35 -29.66 3.40
CA GLY A 85 -16.40 -29.30 1.98
C GLY A 85 -15.17 -28.57 1.43
N GLY A 86 -14.18 -28.23 2.27
CA GLY A 86 -12.89 -27.63 1.83
C GLY A 86 -12.97 -26.18 1.29
N ALA A 87 -14.16 -25.57 1.23
CA ALA A 87 -14.38 -24.22 0.70
C ALA A 87 -14.96 -23.29 1.78
N PRO A 88 -14.68 -21.96 1.71
CA PRO A 88 -15.28 -20.99 2.61
C PRO A 88 -16.79 -20.84 2.34
N THR A 89 -17.54 -20.42 3.36
CA THR A 89 -18.93 -20.01 3.17
C THR A 89 -18.96 -18.62 2.53
N ILE A 90 -19.67 -18.47 1.40
CA ILE A 90 -19.73 -17.18 0.68
C ILE A 90 -21.18 -16.68 0.66
N ALA A 91 -21.42 -15.50 1.19
CA ALA A 91 -22.70 -14.81 1.18
C ALA A 91 -22.60 -13.50 0.39
N VAL A 92 -23.49 -13.27 -0.58
CA VAL A 92 -23.46 -12.12 -1.48
C VAL A 92 -24.71 -11.28 -1.28
N LEU A 93 -24.58 -10.07 -0.74
CA LEU A 93 -25.65 -9.09 -0.64
C LEU A 93 -25.66 -8.21 -1.89
N THR A 94 -26.76 -8.26 -2.63
CA THR A 94 -26.97 -7.42 -3.81
C THR A 94 -28.10 -6.42 -3.58
N GLY A 95 -28.15 -5.34 -4.34
CA GLY A 95 -29.24 -4.34 -4.28
C GLY A 95 -28.83 -2.98 -4.80
N ALA A 96 -29.78 -2.08 -4.90
CA ALA A 96 -29.58 -0.72 -5.41
C ALA A 96 -28.54 0.08 -4.60
N GLY A 97 -27.99 1.14 -5.21
CA GLY A 97 -27.12 2.09 -4.51
C GLY A 97 -27.88 2.78 -3.36
N GLY A 98 -27.20 3.04 -2.24
CA GLY A 98 -27.81 3.70 -1.09
C GLY A 98 -28.79 2.87 -0.26
N ILE A 99 -29.02 1.59 -0.62
CA ILE A 99 -29.97 0.69 0.06
C ILE A 99 -29.46 0.17 1.42
N GLY A 100 -28.22 0.48 1.79
CA GLY A 100 -27.65 0.11 3.08
C GLY A 100 -26.92 -1.23 3.12
N LYS A 101 -26.40 -1.77 1.99
CA LYS A 101 -25.66 -3.03 1.92
C LYS A 101 -24.45 -3.05 2.86
N THR A 102 -23.57 -2.04 2.74
CA THR A 102 -22.38 -1.88 3.60
C THR A 102 -22.77 -1.84 5.08
N ALA A 103 -23.76 -1.04 5.46
CA ALA A 103 -24.24 -0.93 6.84
C ALA A 103 -24.75 -2.28 7.37
N ALA A 104 -25.53 -3.02 6.53
CA ALA A 104 -26.06 -4.33 6.89
C ALA A 104 -24.92 -5.36 7.09
N VAL A 105 -23.96 -5.45 6.16
CA VAL A 105 -22.83 -6.40 6.28
C VAL A 105 -21.94 -6.07 7.47
N VAL A 106 -21.62 -4.80 7.71
CA VAL A 106 -20.83 -4.38 8.88
C VAL A 106 -21.56 -4.75 10.18
N ARG A 107 -22.87 -4.51 10.25
CA ARG A 107 -23.68 -4.91 11.42
C ARG A 107 -23.69 -6.42 11.63
N CYS A 108 -23.87 -7.20 10.56
CA CYS A 108 -23.79 -8.66 10.59
C CYS A 108 -22.41 -9.13 11.05
N ALA A 109 -21.34 -8.52 10.53
CA ALA A 109 -19.98 -8.85 10.92
C ALA A 109 -19.74 -8.62 12.42
N TYR A 110 -20.22 -7.52 12.98
CA TYR A 110 -20.16 -7.29 14.43
C TYR A 110 -20.98 -8.30 15.24
N ALA A 111 -22.15 -8.71 14.76
CA ALA A 111 -22.99 -9.69 15.43
C ALA A 111 -22.39 -11.10 15.44
N LEU A 112 -21.67 -11.46 14.38
CA LEU A 112 -21.13 -12.80 14.17
C LEU A 112 -19.64 -12.94 14.52
N ARG A 113 -18.94 -11.85 14.91
CA ARG A 113 -17.48 -11.82 15.12
C ARG A 113 -16.94 -12.88 16.09
N GLU A 114 -17.74 -13.26 17.11
CA GLU A 114 -17.33 -14.27 18.09
C GLU A 114 -17.22 -15.68 17.48
N ARG A 115 -17.87 -15.93 16.34
CA ARG A 115 -17.75 -17.19 15.59
C ARG A 115 -16.43 -17.28 14.79
N PHE A 116 -15.70 -16.15 14.67
CA PHE A 116 -14.45 -16.01 13.88
C PHE A 116 -13.31 -15.52 14.79
N PRO A 117 -12.76 -16.43 15.64
CA PRO A 117 -11.81 -16.07 16.68
C PRO A 117 -10.48 -15.52 16.14
N ASP A 118 -10.13 -15.85 14.89
CA ASP A 118 -8.85 -15.45 14.28
C ASP A 118 -8.91 -14.05 13.64
N GLY A 119 -10.10 -13.42 13.61
CA GLY A 119 -10.23 -12.03 13.22
C GLY A 119 -11.12 -11.75 12.04
N VAL A 120 -11.16 -10.46 11.65
CA VAL A 120 -11.99 -9.96 10.55
C VAL A 120 -11.15 -9.07 9.64
N LEU A 121 -11.13 -9.40 8.35
CA LEU A 121 -10.59 -8.56 7.28
C LEU A 121 -11.73 -7.78 6.62
N PHE A 122 -11.50 -6.51 6.32
CA PHE A 122 -12.47 -5.65 5.63
C PHE A 122 -11.77 -4.84 4.55
N VAL A 123 -12.41 -4.75 3.38
CA VAL A 123 -11.99 -3.84 2.32
C VAL A 123 -13.18 -3.35 1.53
N ASP A 124 -13.17 -2.05 1.19
CA ASP A 124 -14.02 -1.46 0.16
C ASP A 124 -13.28 -1.57 -1.17
N LEU A 125 -13.83 -2.35 -2.11
CA LEU A 125 -13.23 -2.62 -3.42
C LEU A 125 -13.42 -1.46 -4.42
N ALA A 126 -14.12 -0.39 -3.98
CA ALA A 126 -14.38 0.81 -4.76
C ALA A 126 -14.94 0.55 -6.18
N GLY A 127 -15.72 -0.53 -6.33
CA GLY A 127 -16.26 -0.99 -7.62
C GLY A 127 -17.32 -0.07 -8.25
N ALA A 128 -17.71 1.01 -7.58
CA ALA A 128 -18.78 1.89 -8.03
C ALA A 128 -18.38 2.87 -9.14
N SER A 129 -17.09 3.07 -9.39
CA SER A 129 -16.59 4.05 -10.36
C SER A 129 -15.50 3.47 -11.24
N VAL A 130 -15.59 3.74 -12.54
CA VAL A 130 -14.56 3.36 -13.51
C VAL A 130 -13.26 4.09 -13.15
N GLY A 131 -12.17 3.35 -13.02
CA GLY A 131 -10.83 3.88 -12.72
C GLY A 131 -10.49 3.99 -11.22
N THR A 132 -11.43 3.68 -10.30
CA THR A 132 -11.16 3.68 -8.86
C THR A 132 -11.21 2.30 -8.22
N ALA A 133 -11.68 1.29 -8.96
CA ALA A 133 -11.73 -0.08 -8.50
C ALA A 133 -10.32 -0.57 -8.08
N LEU A 134 -10.22 -1.09 -6.86
CA LEU A 134 -8.95 -1.62 -6.35
C LEU A 134 -8.62 -2.94 -7.08
N PRO A 135 -7.41 -3.08 -7.61
CA PRO A 135 -6.97 -4.36 -8.15
C PRO A 135 -6.81 -5.39 -7.03
N PRO A 136 -7.08 -6.68 -7.29
CA PRO A 136 -6.93 -7.74 -6.29
C PRO A 136 -5.53 -7.80 -5.65
N SER A 137 -4.48 -7.51 -6.40
CA SER A 137 -3.10 -7.44 -5.93
C SER A 137 -2.90 -6.46 -4.77
N ASP A 138 -3.51 -5.27 -4.85
CA ASP A 138 -3.42 -4.25 -3.79
C ASP A 138 -4.16 -4.70 -2.52
N VAL A 139 -5.31 -5.35 -2.72
CA VAL A 139 -6.11 -5.89 -1.61
C VAL A 139 -5.39 -7.06 -0.93
N LEU A 140 -4.83 -7.98 -1.72
CA LEU A 140 -4.04 -9.11 -1.21
C LEU A 140 -2.83 -8.61 -0.41
N ALA A 141 -2.09 -7.63 -0.93
CA ALA A 141 -0.97 -7.04 -0.23
C ALA A 141 -1.39 -6.46 1.13
N ARG A 142 -2.49 -5.69 1.16
CA ARG A 142 -3.07 -5.13 2.38
C ARG A 142 -3.51 -6.20 3.38
N PHE A 143 -4.14 -7.28 2.90
CA PHE A 143 -4.57 -8.39 3.76
C PHE A 143 -3.38 -9.15 4.32
N LEU A 144 -2.36 -9.44 3.51
CA LEU A 144 -1.12 -10.10 3.93
C LEU A 144 -0.40 -9.28 5.01
N GLU A 145 -0.29 -7.96 4.85
CA GLU A 145 0.26 -7.08 5.88
C GLU A 145 -0.51 -7.19 7.21
N ARG A 146 -1.85 -7.23 7.13
CA ARG A 146 -2.71 -7.38 8.33
C ARG A 146 -2.64 -8.76 8.96
N LEU A 147 -2.30 -9.76 8.18
CA LEU A 147 -2.04 -11.12 8.65
C LEU A 147 -0.62 -11.29 9.24
N GLY A 148 0.20 -10.24 9.20
CA GLY A 148 1.53 -10.21 9.81
C GLY A 148 2.66 -10.46 8.81
N VAL A 149 2.39 -10.50 7.51
CA VAL A 149 3.44 -10.58 6.47
C VAL A 149 4.06 -9.19 6.29
N PRO A 150 5.38 -9.02 6.46
CA PRO A 150 6.04 -7.76 6.21
C PRO A 150 5.87 -7.29 4.76
N PRO A 151 5.73 -5.98 4.51
CA PRO A 151 5.51 -5.45 3.16
C PRO A 151 6.60 -5.82 2.14
N ASP A 152 7.85 -5.94 2.58
CA ASP A 152 9.00 -6.35 1.76
C ASP A 152 8.99 -7.85 1.39
N ARG A 153 8.18 -8.65 2.08
CA ARG A 153 7.97 -10.09 1.80
C ARG A 153 6.70 -10.40 1.05
N VAL A 154 5.84 -9.40 0.85
CA VAL A 154 4.65 -9.56 0.02
C VAL A 154 5.08 -9.72 -1.44
N PRO A 155 4.73 -10.84 -2.11
CA PRO A 155 5.07 -11.03 -3.51
C PRO A 155 4.48 -9.93 -4.39
N GLY A 156 5.17 -9.54 -5.46
CA GLY A 156 4.66 -8.51 -6.35
C GLY A 156 3.76 -9.04 -7.47
N ASP A 157 3.63 -10.35 -7.57
CA ASP A 157 2.72 -10.96 -8.55
C ASP A 157 1.48 -11.50 -7.84
N GLU A 158 0.31 -11.22 -8.41
CA GLU A 158 -1.00 -11.55 -7.83
C GLU A 158 -1.16 -13.05 -7.55
N ALA A 159 -0.64 -13.91 -8.43
CA ALA A 159 -0.78 -15.35 -8.26
C ALA A 159 -0.06 -15.84 -6.99
N ARG A 160 1.18 -15.38 -6.77
CA ARG A 160 1.95 -15.68 -5.56
C ARG A 160 1.37 -15.03 -4.30
N GLN A 161 0.85 -13.80 -4.41
CA GLN A 161 0.14 -13.16 -3.30
C GLN A 161 -1.08 -13.98 -2.90
N ARG A 162 -1.86 -14.45 -3.88
CA ARG A 162 -3.03 -15.29 -3.64
C ARG A 162 -2.65 -16.60 -2.97
N ASP A 163 -1.59 -17.27 -3.43
CA ASP A 163 -1.13 -18.52 -2.85
C ASP A 163 -0.67 -18.31 -1.41
N LEU A 164 0.12 -17.27 -1.15
CA LEU A 164 0.55 -16.89 0.20
C LEU A 164 -0.64 -16.52 1.10
N PHE A 165 -1.64 -15.81 0.57
CA PHE A 165 -2.86 -15.48 1.32
C PHE A 165 -3.63 -16.74 1.70
N ARG A 166 -3.75 -17.73 0.80
CA ARG A 166 -4.38 -19.00 1.08
C ARG A 166 -3.64 -19.79 2.15
N ASP A 167 -2.31 -19.83 2.08
CA ASP A 167 -1.47 -20.46 3.09
C ASP A 167 -1.65 -19.79 4.46
N CYS A 168 -1.63 -18.47 4.52
CA CYS A 168 -1.88 -17.72 5.77
C CYS A 168 -3.27 -17.95 6.35
N MET A 169 -4.25 -18.31 5.52
CA MET A 169 -5.65 -18.50 5.92
C MET A 169 -6.03 -19.96 6.18
N ALA A 170 -5.21 -20.95 5.78
CA ALA A 170 -5.59 -22.36 5.69
C ALA A 170 -6.19 -22.95 6.97
N ASP A 171 -5.58 -22.65 8.13
CA ASP A 171 -6.00 -23.18 9.44
C ASP A 171 -6.77 -22.16 10.29
N ARG A 172 -7.20 -21.02 9.70
CA ARG A 172 -7.87 -19.93 10.41
C ARG A 172 -9.36 -19.92 10.17
N ARG A 173 -10.09 -19.51 11.20
CA ARG A 173 -11.52 -19.23 11.15
C ARG A 173 -11.73 -17.72 11.16
N MET A 174 -11.72 -17.13 9.99
CA MET A 174 -11.79 -15.69 9.81
C MET A 174 -13.02 -15.25 9.02
N MET A 175 -13.41 -14.01 9.22
CA MET A 175 -14.40 -13.36 8.36
C MET A 175 -13.69 -12.41 7.40
N VAL A 176 -14.03 -12.49 6.11
CA VAL A 176 -13.55 -11.59 5.06
C VAL A 176 -14.74 -10.80 4.51
N VAL A 177 -14.71 -9.49 4.64
CA VAL A 177 -15.77 -8.60 4.15
C VAL A 177 -15.24 -7.83 2.94
N LEU A 178 -15.82 -8.10 1.78
CA LEU A 178 -15.50 -7.49 0.49
C LEU A 178 -16.66 -6.57 0.09
N ASP A 179 -16.55 -5.32 0.45
CA ASP A 179 -17.59 -4.34 0.21
C ASP A 179 -17.48 -3.73 -1.20
N ASN A 180 -18.61 -3.41 -1.81
CA ASN A 180 -18.71 -2.68 -3.06
C ASN A 180 -17.98 -3.35 -4.26
N ALA A 181 -18.10 -4.67 -4.41
CA ALA A 181 -17.55 -5.43 -5.54
C ALA A 181 -18.29 -5.09 -6.85
N ASN A 182 -17.55 -4.89 -7.93
CA ASN A 182 -18.08 -4.64 -9.28
C ASN A 182 -18.15 -5.91 -10.13
N THR A 183 -17.11 -6.73 -10.07
CA THR A 183 -16.97 -7.95 -10.88
C THR A 183 -16.49 -9.11 -10.03
N GLU A 184 -16.72 -10.33 -10.53
CA GLU A 184 -16.21 -11.56 -9.92
C GLU A 184 -14.68 -11.61 -9.95
N ALA A 185 -14.05 -10.99 -10.95
CA ALA A 185 -12.59 -10.93 -11.07
C ALA A 185 -11.93 -10.20 -9.89
N GLN A 186 -12.63 -9.26 -9.24
CA GLN A 186 -12.15 -8.61 -8.02
C GLN A 186 -12.27 -9.51 -6.79
N VAL A 187 -13.23 -10.41 -6.75
CA VAL A 187 -13.58 -11.23 -5.57
C VAL A 187 -12.83 -12.55 -5.54
N VAL A 188 -12.77 -13.27 -6.68
CA VAL A 188 -12.23 -14.63 -6.76
C VAL A 188 -10.80 -14.77 -6.25
N PRO A 189 -9.86 -13.85 -6.55
CA PRO A 189 -8.50 -13.93 -6.02
C PRO A 189 -8.41 -13.77 -4.48
N LEU A 190 -9.44 -13.16 -3.85
CA LEU A 190 -9.51 -12.87 -2.43
C LEU A 190 -10.21 -13.97 -1.61
N LEU A 191 -10.64 -15.06 -2.25
CA LEU A 191 -11.30 -16.16 -1.56
C LEU A 191 -10.26 -17.02 -0.83
N PRO A 192 -10.40 -17.18 0.51
CA PRO A 192 -9.54 -18.08 1.28
C PRO A 192 -9.83 -19.54 0.98
N ALA A 193 -8.90 -20.43 1.27
CA ALA A 193 -9.07 -21.89 1.16
C ALA A 193 -9.45 -22.53 2.51
N SER A 194 -10.05 -21.78 3.43
CA SER A 194 -10.40 -22.22 4.77
C SER A 194 -11.90 -22.52 4.91
N PRO A 195 -12.32 -23.77 5.16
CA PRO A 195 -13.73 -24.15 5.27
C PRO A 195 -14.44 -23.54 6.49
N GLY A 196 -13.70 -23.12 7.51
CA GLY A 196 -14.25 -22.45 8.69
C GLY A 196 -14.43 -20.94 8.54
N SER A 197 -14.08 -20.37 7.39
CA SER A 197 -14.15 -18.92 7.13
C SER A 197 -15.42 -18.50 6.41
N LEU A 198 -15.85 -17.26 6.66
CA LEU A 198 -17.00 -16.62 6.01
C LEU A 198 -16.51 -15.48 5.11
N VAL A 199 -16.98 -15.46 3.87
CA VAL A 199 -16.78 -14.32 2.96
C VAL A 199 -18.11 -13.61 2.75
N LEU A 200 -18.19 -12.36 3.15
CA LEU A 200 -19.34 -11.47 2.94
C LEU A 200 -19.01 -10.51 1.79
N VAL A 201 -19.78 -10.56 0.73
CA VAL A 201 -19.59 -9.70 -0.45
C VAL A 201 -20.79 -8.77 -0.59
N THR A 202 -20.56 -7.48 -0.80
CA THR A 202 -21.63 -6.60 -1.26
C THR A 202 -21.40 -6.14 -2.69
N SER A 203 -22.48 -6.04 -3.46
CA SER A 203 -22.40 -5.60 -4.85
C SER A 203 -23.70 -4.90 -5.30
N ARG A 204 -23.59 -4.06 -6.31
CA ARG A 204 -24.77 -3.55 -7.08
C ARG A 204 -25.19 -4.53 -8.17
N TYR A 205 -24.30 -5.45 -8.54
CA TYR A 205 -24.47 -6.39 -9.63
C TYR A 205 -24.73 -7.80 -9.11
N ARG A 206 -25.40 -8.60 -9.92
CA ARG A 206 -25.58 -10.03 -9.65
C ARG A 206 -24.31 -10.76 -10.08
N LEU A 207 -23.45 -11.14 -9.12
CA LEU A 207 -22.20 -11.86 -9.35
C LEU A 207 -22.49 -13.35 -9.61
N GLY A 208 -23.01 -13.66 -10.80
CA GLY A 208 -23.56 -14.98 -11.12
C GLY A 208 -22.54 -16.11 -11.08
N ARG A 209 -21.29 -15.83 -11.48
CA ARG A 209 -20.21 -16.84 -11.44
C ARG A 209 -19.81 -17.21 -10.01
N LEU A 210 -19.91 -16.31 -9.03
CA LEU A 210 -19.70 -16.67 -7.63
C LEU A 210 -20.73 -17.70 -7.16
N VAL A 211 -21.97 -17.60 -7.63
CA VAL A 211 -23.03 -18.57 -7.31
C VAL A 211 -22.79 -19.92 -7.99
N SER A 212 -22.51 -19.91 -9.31
CA SER A 212 -22.40 -21.14 -10.10
C SER A 212 -21.09 -21.89 -9.90
N GLU A 213 -19.96 -21.19 -9.73
CA GLU A 213 -18.62 -21.79 -9.67
C GLU A 213 -18.09 -21.92 -8.23
N HIS A 214 -18.54 -21.04 -7.31
CA HIS A 214 -18.03 -20.99 -5.94
C HIS A 214 -19.09 -21.25 -4.85
N GLY A 215 -20.32 -21.59 -5.24
CA GLY A 215 -21.38 -21.94 -4.30
C GLY A 215 -21.90 -20.79 -3.43
N ALA A 216 -21.67 -19.55 -3.84
CA ALA A 216 -22.10 -18.37 -3.10
C ALA A 216 -23.63 -18.32 -2.95
N ARG A 217 -24.10 -17.88 -1.78
CA ARG A 217 -25.52 -17.68 -1.48
C ARG A 217 -25.90 -16.22 -1.72
N PRO A 218 -26.80 -15.91 -2.66
CA PRO A 218 -27.21 -14.54 -2.92
C PRO A 218 -28.39 -14.12 -2.04
N PHE A 219 -28.40 -12.84 -1.62
CA PHE A 219 -29.50 -12.17 -0.98
C PHE A 219 -29.74 -10.80 -1.65
N VAL A 220 -30.99 -10.49 -1.97
CA VAL A 220 -31.33 -9.20 -2.58
C VAL A 220 -31.92 -8.28 -1.52
N LEU A 221 -31.16 -7.23 -1.19
CA LEU A 221 -31.56 -6.24 -0.21
C LEU A 221 -32.55 -5.23 -0.83
N GLY A 222 -33.76 -5.18 -0.30
CA GLY A 222 -34.81 -4.24 -0.70
C GLY A 222 -34.83 -2.94 0.14
N PRO A 223 -35.71 -2.00 -0.23
CA PRO A 223 -35.97 -0.82 0.59
C PRO A 223 -36.45 -1.18 2.01
N LEU A 224 -36.30 -0.24 2.95
CA LEU A 224 -36.85 -0.38 4.29
C LEU A 224 -38.40 -0.34 4.21
N SER A 225 -39.05 -1.01 5.14
CA SER A 225 -40.48 -0.86 5.36
C SER A 225 -40.83 0.61 5.73
N THR A 226 -42.04 1.02 5.53
CA THR A 226 -42.50 2.39 5.98
C THR A 226 -42.25 2.56 7.47
N VAL A 227 -42.51 1.53 8.28
CA VAL A 227 -42.29 1.55 9.74
C VAL A 227 -40.81 1.77 10.08
N ASP A 228 -39.90 1.06 9.42
CA ASP A 228 -38.47 1.15 9.68
C ASP A 228 -37.88 2.44 9.10
N SER A 229 -38.41 2.93 8.00
CA SER A 229 -38.08 4.23 7.44
C SER A 229 -38.42 5.37 8.42
N VAL A 230 -39.61 5.33 9.04
CA VAL A 230 -40.00 6.27 10.10
C VAL A 230 -39.08 6.15 11.31
N ARG A 231 -38.73 4.92 11.75
CA ARG A 231 -37.81 4.72 12.84
C ARG A 231 -36.40 5.30 12.53
N LEU A 232 -35.93 5.08 11.32
CA LEU A 232 -34.63 5.63 10.88
C LEU A 232 -34.63 7.14 10.86
N LEU A 233 -35.67 7.77 10.26
CA LEU A 233 -35.84 9.22 10.25
C LEU A 233 -35.85 9.80 11.66
N ARG A 234 -36.64 9.23 12.58
CA ARG A 234 -36.71 9.68 13.97
C ARG A 234 -35.38 9.57 14.70
N ARG A 235 -34.60 8.51 14.45
CA ARG A 235 -33.26 8.38 14.99
C ARG A 235 -32.28 9.44 14.46
N VAL A 236 -32.29 9.69 13.16
CA VAL A 236 -31.42 10.69 12.52
C VAL A 236 -31.77 12.10 12.98
N VAL A 237 -33.06 12.43 13.04
CA VAL A 237 -33.53 13.77 13.44
C VAL A 237 -33.35 14.03 14.94
N GLY A 238 -33.38 12.97 15.76
CA GLY A 238 -33.17 13.03 17.20
C GLY A 238 -34.35 13.61 18.00
N SER A 239 -34.15 13.74 19.31
CA SER A 239 -35.20 14.13 20.28
C SER A 239 -35.71 15.57 20.13
N ARG A 240 -34.94 16.47 19.54
CA ARG A 240 -35.34 17.89 19.39
C ARG A 240 -36.59 18.11 18.53
N ARG A 241 -36.92 17.13 17.70
CA ARG A 241 -38.10 17.17 16.81
C ARG A 241 -39.00 15.93 16.97
N ALA A 242 -39.02 15.36 18.17
CA ALA A 242 -39.80 14.17 18.48
C ALA A 242 -41.33 14.40 18.39
N ASP A 243 -41.79 15.66 18.54
CA ASP A 243 -43.19 16.05 18.51
C ASP A 243 -43.79 16.18 17.09
N ALA A 244 -43.00 15.79 16.06
CA ALA A 244 -43.51 15.81 14.68
C ALA A 244 -44.69 14.85 14.51
N PRO A 245 -45.81 15.28 13.85
CA PRO A 245 -46.95 14.42 13.58
C PRO A 245 -46.52 13.17 12.80
N ASP A 246 -46.97 11.98 13.21
CA ASP A 246 -46.66 10.72 12.55
C ASP A 246 -46.96 10.75 11.05
N ALA A 247 -48.05 11.35 10.65
CA ALA A 247 -48.42 11.48 9.24
C ALA A 247 -47.41 12.29 8.42
N ALA A 248 -46.82 13.34 9.01
CA ALA A 248 -45.81 14.15 8.31
C ALA A 248 -44.46 13.40 8.18
N VAL A 249 -44.06 12.67 9.21
CA VAL A 249 -42.85 11.81 9.17
C VAL A 249 -43.06 10.67 8.17
N GLN A 250 -44.24 10.05 8.16
CA GLN A 250 -44.58 8.98 7.21
C GLN A 250 -44.58 9.50 5.76
N ALA A 251 -45.12 10.69 5.50
CA ALA A 251 -45.08 11.30 4.16
C ALA A 251 -43.65 11.51 3.64
N VAL A 252 -42.73 11.92 4.51
CA VAL A 252 -41.28 12.01 4.14
C VAL A 252 -40.68 10.63 3.89
N ALA A 253 -40.99 9.62 4.71
CA ALA A 253 -40.54 8.27 4.54
C ALA A 253 -40.97 7.63 3.22
N GLU A 254 -42.26 7.84 2.86
CA GLU A 254 -42.84 7.37 1.60
C GLU A 254 -42.22 8.10 0.39
N ALA A 255 -42.04 9.42 0.47
CA ALA A 255 -41.40 10.20 -0.57
C ALA A 255 -39.92 9.84 -0.77
N ALA A 256 -39.21 9.42 0.29
CA ALA A 256 -37.82 8.92 0.21
C ALA A 256 -37.74 7.47 -0.31
N GLY A 257 -38.86 6.80 -0.61
CA GLY A 257 -38.92 5.47 -1.20
C GLY A 257 -38.31 4.35 -0.34
N GLY A 258 -38.18 4.55 0.97
CA GLY A 258 -37.57 3.57 1.89
C GLY A 258 -36.05 3.36 1.68
N VAL A 259 -35.38 4.26 0.96
CA VAL A 259 -33.91 4.16 0.69
C VAL A 259 -33.14 4.81 1.84
N PRO A 260 -32.36 4.05 2.62
CA PRO A 260 -31.66 4.54 3.82
C PRO A 260 -30.82 5.79 3.59
N LEU A 261 -30.08 5.88 2.48
CA LEU A 261 -29.27 7.06 2.17
C LEU A 261 -30.14 8.31 1.98
N ALA A 262 -31.25 8.21 1.26
CA ALA A 262 -32.20 9.31 1.08
C ALA A 262 -32.85 9.73 2.42
N LEU A 263 -33.23 8.76 3.25
CA LEU A 263 -33.78 9.01 4.59
C LEU A 263 -32.75 9.69 5.50
N CYS A 264 -31.52 9.24 5.54
CA CYS A 264 -30.45 9.85 6.35
C CYS A 264 -30.14 11.27 5.88
N THR A 265 -29.99 11.49 4.59
CA THR A 265 -29.68 12.83 4.02
C THR A 265 -30.83 13.81 4.31
N THR A 266 -32.09 13.39 4.10
CA THR A 266 -33.28 14.19 4.38
C THR A 266 -33.44 14.44 5.88
N GLY A 267 -33.26 13.41 6.71
CA GLY A 267 -33.35 13.51 8.17
C GLY A 267 -32.29 14.43 8.77
N ALA A 268 -31.07 14.41 8.25
CA ALA A 268 -30.01 15.32 8.65
C ALA A 268 -30.37 16.80 8.32
N GLY A 269 -30.89 17.05 7.12
CA GLY A 269 -31.37 18.37 6.75
C GLY A 269 -32.45 18.89 7.72
N LEU A 270 -33.37 18.02 8.13
CA LEU A 270 -34.40 18.33 9.13
C LEU A 270 -33.85 18.54 10.53
N ALA A 271 -32.79 17.79 10.93
CA ALA A 271 -32.19 17.90 12.24
C ALA A 271 -31.46 19.23 12.46
N VAL A 272 -30.78 19.72 11.41
CA VAL A 272 -29.93 20.92 11.47
C VAL A 272 -30.74 22.20 11.29
N ARG A 273 -31.93 22.15 10.62
CA ARG A 273 -32.71 23.31 10.26
C ARG A 273 -34.05 23.34 11.00
N GLU A 274 -34.09 24.06 12.10
CA GLU A 274 -35.28 24.16 12.95
C GLU A 274 -36.50 24.72 12.24
N HIS A 275 -36.33 25.60 11.24
CA HIS A 275 -37.40 26.22 10.48
C HIS A 275 -37.93 25.42 9.28
N LEU A 276 -37.24 24.29 8.97
CA LEU A 276 -37.67 23.41 7.86
C LEU A 276 -38.79 22.49 8.34
N THR A 277 -40.01 22.61 7.76
CA THR A 277 -41.12 21.76 8.17
C THR A 277 -41.15 20.44 7.42
N TRP A 278 -41.65 19.39 8.05
CA TRP A 278 -41.78 18.05 7.49
C TRP A 278 -42.66 18.06 6.23
N GLU A 279 -43.76 18.81 6.23
CA GLU A 279 -44.68 18.94 5.12
C GLU A 279 -44.01 19.60 3.90
N ARG A 280 -43.17 20.59 4.14
CA ARG A 280 -42.38 21.23 3.08
C ARG A 280 -41.41 20.25 2.44
N VAL A 281 -40.70 19.45 3.24
CA VAL A 281 -39.77 18.46 2.75
C VAL A 281 -40.48 17.35 1.98
N ALA A 282 -41.58 16.81 2.51
CA ALA A 282 -42.39 15.80 1.82
C ALA A 282 -42.87 16.29 0.47
N ARG A 283 -43.35 17.56 0.41
CA ARG A 283 -43.79 18.19 -0.83
C ARG A 283 -42.66 18.36 -1.83
N GLN A 284 -41.51 18.87 -1.38
CA GLN A 284 -40.35 19.05 -2.25
C GLN A 284 -39.87 17.72 -2.86
N LEU A 285 -39.84 16.65 -2.10
CA LEU A 285 -39.47 15.31 -2.59
C LEU A 285 -40.57 14.79 -3.57
N SER A 286 -41.84 14.95 -3.26
CA SER A 286 -42.95 14.48 -4.10
C SER A 286 -43.08 15.26 -5.42
N GLU A 287 -42.90 16.59 -5.40
CA GLU A 287 -42.97 17.45 -6.60
C GLU A 287 -41.85 17.11 -7.59
N ARG A 288 -40.66 16.74 -7.11
CA ARG A 288 -39.56 16.30 -7.96
C ARG A 288 -39.75 14.91 -8.58
N ILE A 289 -40.55 14.05 -7.94
CA ILE A 289 -40.97 12.74 -8.50
C ILE A 289 -41.96 12.94 -9.66
N GLN A 290 -42.81 14.00 -9.61
CA GLN A 290 -43.89 14.25 -10.57
C GLN A 290 -43.53 15.25 -11.68
N GLY A 291 -42.37 15.91 -11.60
CA GLY A 291 -41.93 16.88 -12.60
C GLY A 291 -41.53 16.24 -13.92
N PRO A 292 -41.74 16.93 -15.09
CA PRO A 292 -41.37 16.40 -16.40
C PRO A 292 -39.85 16.23 -16.48
N GLY A 293 -39.41 14.99 -16.67
CA GLY A 293 -38.00 14.61 -16.75
C GLY A 293 -37.27 15.37 -17.85
N GLN A 294 -36.34 16.24 -17.47
CA GLN A 294 -35.24 16.70 -18.32
C GLN A 294 -33.98 16.01 -17.86
N GLY A 295 -33.53 15.01 -18.61
CA GLY A 295 -32.25 14.36 -18.40
C GLY A 295 -32.22 12.93 -18.91
N GLN A 296 -32.25 12.75 -20.24
CA GLN A 296 -31.77 11.50 -20.84
C GLN A 296 -30.25 11.41 -20.67
N GLY A 297 -29.80 10.71 -19.60
CA GLY A 297 -28.45 10.17 -19.54
C GLY A 297 -28.40 8.82 -20.26
N PRO A 298 -27.28 8.39 -20.84
CA PRO A 298 -27.14 7.18 -21.64
C PRO A 298 -26.99 5.94 -20.77
N SER A 299 -28.05 5.52 -20.09
CA SER A 299 -28.14 4.16 -19.54
C SER A 299 -29.60 3.77 -19.43
N GLY A 300 -30.04 2.97 -20.40
CA GLY A 300 -31.38 2.44 -20.51
C GLY A 300 -31.77 1.56 -19.34
N ALA A 301 -32.48 2.16 -18.38
CA ALA A 301 -33.30 1.46 -17.42
C ALA A 301 -34.63 2.21 -17.36
N SER A 302 -35.61 1.69 -18.08
CA SER A 302 -37.01 2.13 -18.07
C SER A 302 -37.60 1.98 -16.68
N GLY A 303 -37.84 3.11 -16.00
CA GLY A 303 -38.59 3.19 -14.75
C GLY A 303 -38.84 4.65 -14.44
N GLY A 304 -40.04 5.16 -14.73
CA GLY A 304 -40.45 6.58 -14.65
C GLY A 304 -40.67 7.08 -13.22
N GLY A 305 -39.65 7.08 -12.40
CA GLY A 305 -39.60 7.74 -11.09
C GLY A 305 -38.16 8.17 -10.83
N GLY A 306 -37.90 9.47 -10.54
CA GLY A 306 -36.58 9.97 -10.25
C GLY A 306 -35.92 9.23 -9.07
N ASP A 307 -34.62 9.00 -9.16
CA ASP A 307 -33.82 8.34 -8.08
C ASP A 307 -33.95 9.11 -6.75
N PRO A 308 -34.58 8.53 -5.70
CA PRO A 308 -34.78 9.21 -4.40
C PRO A 308 -33.46 9.67 -3.76
N VAL A 309 -32.33 8.96 -4.01
CA VAL A 309 -31.01 9.33 -3.50
C VAL A 309 -30.54 10.61 -4.16
N ARG A 310 -30.65 10.70 -5.48
CA ARG A 310 -30.28 11.90 -6.23
C ARG A 310 -31.12 13.11 -5.81
N GLN A 311 -32.43 12.91 -5.63
CA GLN A 311 -33.31 13.98 -5.18
C GLN A 311 -32.95 14.50 -3.79
N ALA A 312 -32.60 13.63 -2.85
CA ALA A 312 -32.12 14.02 -1.53
C ALA A 312 -30.78 14.76 -1.59
N GLN A 313 -29.90 14.35 -2.50
CA GLN A 313 -28.59 15.01 -2.71
C GLN A 313 -28.80 16.40 -3.35
N ASP A 314 -29.63 16.52 -4.39
CA ASP A 314 -29.98 17.80 -5.03
C ASP A 314 -30.60 18.76 -4.03
N ALA A 315 -31.46 18.25 -3.13
CA ALA A 315 -32.07 19.05 -2.08
C ALA A 315 -31.04 19.58 -1.10
N SER A 316 -30.13 18.72 -0.63
CA SER A 316 -29.05 19.11 0.29
C SER A 316 -28.05 20.07 -0.37
N TYR A 317 -27.69 19.83 -1.64
CA TYR A 317 -26.84 20.74 -2.40
C TYR A 317 -27.47 22.12 -2.61
N GLY A 318 -28.75 22.18 -2.98
CA GLY A 318 -29.47 23.44 -3.21
C GLY A 318 -29.60 24.35 -1.97
N GLU A 319 -29.26 23.83 -0.81
CA GLU A 319 -29.30 24.57 0.45
C GLU A 319 -27.91 24.95 0.97
N LEU A 320 -26.84 24.52 0.30
CA LEU A 320 -25.50 24.98 0.60
C LEU A 320 -25.32 26.44 0.25
N THR A 321 -24.50 27.16 1.00
CA THR A 321 -24.02 28.48 0.55
C THR A 321 -23.23 28.32 -0.75
N ALA A 322 -23.19 29.37 -1.57
CA ALA A 322 -22.45 29.34 -2.84
C ALA A 322 -21.00 28.91 -2.67
N GLU A 323 -20.36 29.32 -1.58
CA GLU A 323 -19.00 28.93 -1.23
C GLU A 323 -18.91 27.43 -0.89
N CYS A 324 -19.80 26.92 -0.03
CA CYS A 324 -19.81 25.52 0.37
C CYS A 324 -20.18 24.60 -0.83
N ALA A 325 -21.05 25.05 -1.73
CA ALA A 325 -21.38 24.36 -2.97
C ALA A 325 -20.17 24.26 -3.92
N ALA A 326 -19.44 25.35 -4.12
CA ALA A 326 -18.20 25.37 -4.90
C ALA A 326 -17.12 24.46 -4.26
N PHE A 327 -17.01 24.49 -2.93
CA PHE A 327 -16.10 23.63 -2.18
C PHE A 327 -16.45 22.14 -2.36
N TYR A 328 -17.73 21.78 -2.24
CA TYR A 328 -18.24 20.41 -2.46
C TYR A 328 -17.87 19.87 -3.84
N ARG A 329 -18.03 20.68 -4.90
CA ARG A 329 -17.64 20.32 -6.27
C ARG A 329 -16.13 20.18 -6.42
N ALA A 330 -15.35 21.11 -5.82
CA ALA A 330 -13.89 21.09 -5.89
C ALA A 330 -13.28 19.84 -5.25
N LEU A 331 -13.90 19.26 -4.22
CA LEU A 331 -13.45 18.01 -3.61
C LEU A 331 -13.68 16.79 -4.51
N ALA A 332 -14.66 16.82 -5.39
CA ALA A 332 -15.06 15.69 -6.24
C ALA A 332 -14.39 15.66 -7.60
N VAL A 333 -13.42 16.53 -7.86
CA VAL A 333 -12.66 16.57 -9.14
C VAL A 333 -11.89 15.28 -9.41
N TRP A 334 -11.61 14.52 -8.36
CA TRP A 334 -10.98 13.21 -8.39
C TRP A 334 -11.53 12.31 -7.27
N ALA A 335 -11.30 11.01 -7.38
CA ALA A 335 -11.68 10.04 -6.36
C ALA A 335 -10.55 9.88 -5.32
N TRP A 336 -10.43 10.84 -4.42
CA TRP A 336 -9.46 10.77 -3.33
C TRP A 336 -9.84 9.65 -2.35
N PRO A 337 -8.92 8.74 -1.98
CA PRO A 337 -9.16 7.71 -0.96
C PRO A 337 -9.63 8.30 0.37
N THR A 338 -9.00 9.40 0.77
CA THR A 338 -9.44 10.25 1.89
C THR A 338 -9.23 11.71 1.56
N VAL A 339 -10.17 12.55 1.94
CA VAL A 339 -10.07 14.00 1.83
C VAL A 339 -9.51 14.52 3.16
N THR A 340 -8.24 14.94 3.14
CA THR A 340 -7.61 15.63 4.28
C THR A 340 -7.86 17.13 4.19
N VAL A 341 -7.64 17.85 5.31
CA VAL A 341 -7.75 19.33 5.32
C VAL A 341 -6.83 19.96 4.28
N MET A 342 -5.58 19.48 4.17
CA MET A 342 -4.62 19.94 3.15
C MET A 342 -5.17 19.70 1.73
N CYS A 343 -5.65 18.49 1.43
CA CYS A 343 -6.22 18.18 0.12
C CYS A 343 -7.38 19.10 -0.21
N ALA A 344 -8.31 19.27 0.72
CA ALA A 344 -9.50 20.11 0.57
C ALA A 344 -9.15 21.59 0.36
N ALA A 345 -8.25 22.13 1.18
CA ALA A 345 -7.80 23.51 1.08
C ALA A 345 -7.20 23.82 -0.30
N ARG A 346 -6.37 22.89 -0.82
CA ARG A 346 -5.73 23.08 -2.13
C ARG A 346 -6.69 22.82 -3.30
N ALA A 347 -7.61 21.86 -3.17
CA ALA A 347 -8.62 21.65 -4.21
C ALA A 347 -9.47 22.90 -4.41
N ALA A 348 -9.93 23.51 -3.32
CA ALA A 348 -10.83 24.66 -3.36
C ALA A 348 -10.12 26.04 -3.39
N ASP A 349 -8.80 26.06 -3.24
CA ASP A 349 -8.00 27.28 -3.17
C ASP A 349 -8.36 28.21 -1.98
N VAL A 350 -8.51 27.61 -0.79
CA VAL A 350 -8.79 28.30 0.46
C VAL A 350 -7.72 27.96 1.51
N ASP A 351 -7.66 28.70 2.61
CA ASP A 351 -6.79 28.36 3.74
C ASP A 351 -7.30 27.13 4.50
N GLU A 352 -6.42 26.47 5.26
CA GLU A 352 -6.76 25.23 5.96
C GLU A 352 -7.79 25.42 7.08
N GLY A 353 -7.82 26.58 7.73
CA GLY A 353 -8.83 26.92 8.74
C GLY A 353 -10.23 26.93 8.08
N ARG A 354 -10.36 27.62 6.95
CA ARG A 354 -11.62 27.70 6.21
C ARG A 354 -12.02 26.34 5.62
N ALA A 355 -11.04 25.58 5.11
CA ALA A 355 -11.32 24.23 4.62
C ALA A 355 -11.89 23.32 5.72
N ARG A 356 -11.34 23.39 6.94
CA ARG A 356 -11.84 22.64 8.10
C ARG A 356 -13.31 22.97 8.41
N GLU A 357 -13.65 24.26 8.47
CA GLU A 357 -15.02 24.69 8.70
C GLU A 357 -16.00 24.17 7.63
N LEU A 358 -15.60 24.23 6.36
CA LEU A 358 -16.42 23.76 5.23
C LEU A 358 -16.55 22.23 5.21
N LEU A 359 -15.49 21.49 5.54
CA LEU A 359 -15.54 20.02 5.69
C LEU A 359 -16.51 19.61 6.80
N GLU A 360 -16.46 20.28 7.96
CA GLU A 360 -17.43 20.06 9.04
C GLU A 360 -18.87 20.39 8.61
N GLN A 361 -19.08 21.47 7.83
CA GLN A 361 -20.41 21.78 7.31
C GLN A 361 -20.94 20.67 6.40
N LEU A 362 -20.12 20.16 5.48
CA LEU A 362 -20.50 19.05 4.60
C LEU A 362 -20.74 17.74 5.38
N ALA A 363 -19.94 17.48 6.41
CA ALA A 363 -20.12 16.32 7.27
C ALA A 363 -21.45 16.39 8.07
N ARG A 364 -21.81 17.57 8.59
CA ARG A 364 -23.08 17.78 9.32
C ARG A 364 -24.32 17.51 8.47
N VAL A 365 -24.26 17.71 7.15
CA VAL A 365 -25.35 17.43 6.23
C VAL A 365 -25.20 16.08 5.51
N HIS A 366 -24.31 15.22 5.99
CA HIS A 366 -24.02 13.88 5.46
C HIS A 366 -23.62 13.82 3.98
N LEU A 367 -23.05 14.89 3.46
CA LEU A 367 -22.41 14.92 2.14
C LEU A 367 -20.95 14.42 2.20
N LEU A 368 -20.36 14.38 3.40
CA LEU A 368 -19.09 13.72 3.71
C LEU A 368 -19.23 12.88 4.97
N GLU A 369 -18.44 11.82 5.07
CA GLU A 369 -18.29 10.98 6.25
C GLU A 369 -16.92 11.27 6.88
N GLU A 370 -16.88 11.55 8.18
CA GLU A 370 -15.64 11.63 8.93
C GLU A 370 -15.16 10.21 9.26
N VAL A 371 -13.97 9.84 8.77
CA VAL A 371 -13.39 8.48 8.92
C VAL A 371 -12.17 8.45 9.84
N GLY A 372 -11.78 9.59 10.37
CA GLY A 372 -10.67 9.77 11.32
C GLY A 372 -10.45 11.24 11.61
N GLU A 373 -9.54 11.56 12.51
CA GLU A 373 -9.20 12.93 12.88
C GLU A 373 -8.80 13.74 11.64
N GLU A 374 -9.57 14.77 11.29
CA GLU A 374 -9.40 15.62 10.11
C GLU A 374 -9.35 14.86 8.77
N ARG A 375 -9.99 13.68 8.70
CA ARG A 375 -10.06 12.85 7.51
C ARG A 375 -11.50 12.53 7.15
N TYR A 376 -11.86 12.82 5.92
CA TYR A 376 -13.20 12.69 5.41
C TYR A 376 -13.23 11.80 4.18
N ARG A 377 -14.40 11.26 3.88
CA ARG A 377 -14.62 10.42 2.70
C ARG A 377 -15.97 10.73 2.09
N PHE A 378 -16.02 10.71 0.77
CA PHE A 378 -17.29 10.70 0.06
C PHE A 378 -17.90 9.29 0.06
N HIS A 379 -19.20 9.20 0.29
CA HIS A 379 -19.94 8.04 -0.20
C HIS A 379 -19.99 8.08 -1.74
N ASP A 380 -19.83 6.93 -2.41
CA ASP A 380 -19.68 6.87 -3.88
C ASP A 380 -20.78 7.62 -4.66
N LEU A 381 -22.04 7.49 -4.23
CA LEU A 381 -23.15 8.19 -4.89
C LEU A 381 -23.09 9.70 -4.69
N VAL A 382 -22.66 10.14 -3.51
CA VAL A 382 -22.49 11.57 -3.20
C VAL A 382 -21.33 12.14 -4.02
N ARG A 383 -20.25 11.38 -4.15
CA ARG A 383 -19.10 11.77 -4.99
C ARG A 383 -19.47 11.84 -6.47
N ALA A 384 -20.23 10.85 -6.99
CA ALA A 384 -20.70 10.87 -8.37
C ALA A 384 -21.56 12.09 -8.65
N HIS A 385 -22.50 12.42 -7.75
CA HIS A 385 -23.32 13.62 -7.83
C HIS A 385 -22.47 14.91 -7.81
N ALA A 386 -21.52 15.03 -6.87
CA ALA A 386 -20.63 16.19 -6.79
C ALA A 386 -19.75 16.34 -8.04
N HIS A 387 -19.28 15.22 -8.61
CA HIS A 387 -18.48 15.21 -9.83
C HIS A 387 -19.29 15.64 -11.06
N GLU A 388 -20.52 15.15 -11.22
CA GLU A 388 -21.42 15.59 -12.29
C GLU A 388 -21.67 17.10 -12.24
N LEU A 389 -21.88 17.64 -11.02
CA LEU A 389 -22.03 19.08 -10.82
C LEU A 389 -20.72 19.84 -11.13
N ALA A 390 -19.55 19.32 -10.74
CA ALA A 390 -18.27 19.92 -11.07
C ALA A 390 -18.04 19.98 -12.60
N VAL A 391 -18.39 18.91 -13.31
CA VAL A 391 -18.34 18.91 -14.79
C VAL A 391 -19.27 19.94 -15.40
N ALA A 392 -20.49 20.05 -14.89
CA ALA A 392 -21.53 20.93 -15.42
C ALA A 392 -21.28 22.42 -15.11
N GLU A 393 -20.87 22.74 -13.87
CA GLU A 393 -20.78 24.12 -13.40
C GLU A 393 -19.35 24.70 -13.45
N ASP A 394 -18.33 23.88 -13.22
CA ASP A 394 -16.94 24.36 -13.16
C ASP A 394 -16.15 24.06 -14.45
N GLY A 395 -16.50 22.97 -15.13
CA GLY A 395 -15.88 22.57 -16.39
C GLY A 395 -14.42 22.08 -16.21
N HIS A 396 -13.84 21.55 -17.30
CA HIS A 396 -12.54 20.92 -17.30
C HIS A 396 -11.40 21.81 -16.78
N GLY A 397 -11.41 23.09 -17.12
CA GLY A 397 -10.32 24.02 -16.75
C GLY A 397 -10.19 24.24 -15.24
N ARG A 398 -11.32 24.44 -14.53
CA ARG A 398 -11.29 24.61 -13.06
C ARG A 398 -10.96 23.30 -12.37
N MET A 399 -11.49 22.18 -12.87
CA MET A 399 -11.17 20.86 -12.34
C MET A 399 -9.68 20.55 -12.50
N SER A 400 -9.11 20.80 -13.67
CA SER A 400 -7.68 20.63 -13.93
C SER A 400 -6.81 21.48 -13.00
N ALA A 401 -7.19 22.76 -12.79
CA ALA A 401 -6.49 23.65 -11.87
C ALA A 401 -6.54 23.13 -10.42
N ALA A 402 -7.68 22.60 -9.98
CA ALA A 402 -7.84 22.02 -8.65
C ALA A 402 -6.92 20.78 -8.46
N VAL A 403 -6.93 19.85 -9.41
CA VAL A 403 -6.05 18.67 -9.40
C VAL A 403 -4.58 19.10 -9.36
N ARG A 404 -4.18 20.11 -10.17
CA ARG A 404 -2.80 20.61 -10.19
C ARG A 404 -2.38 21.17 -8.83
N ARG A 405 -3.23 21.97 -8.16
CA ARG A 405 -2.92 22.51 -6.82
C ARG A 405 -2.75 21.39 -5.80
N VAL A 406 -3.63 20.38 -5.81
CA VAL A 406 -3.52 19.20 -4.95
C VAL A 406 -2.23 18.43 -5.23
N ALA A 407 -1.89 18.20 -6.50
CA ALA A 407 -0.67 17.49 -6.88
C ALA A 407 0.61 18.23 -6.47
N VAL A 408 0.67 19.54 -6.64
CA VAL A 408 1.82 20.36 -6.19
C VAL A 408 1.98 20.31 -4.66
N ALA A 409 0.88 20.35 -3.91
CA ALA A 409 0.93 20.27 -2.46
C ALA A 409 1.43 18.92 -1.97
N HIS A 410 0.90 17.83 -2.54
CA HIS A 410 1.35 16.47 -2.19
C HIS A 410 2.80 16.21 -2.62
N LEU A 411 3.24 16.77 -3.75
CA LEU A 411 4.64 16.69 -4.15
C LEU A 411 5.56 17.37 -3.13
N ARG A 412 5.23 18.58 -2.68
CA ARG A 412 6.01 19.28 -1.65
C ARG A 412 6.03 18.52 -0.35
N PHE A 413 4.88 18.05 0.09
CA PHE A 413 4.74 17.22 1.30
C PHE A 413 5.59 15.95 1.21
N ALA A 414 5.47 15.18 0.12
CA ALA A 414 6.23 13.94 -0.06
C ALA A 414 7.73 14.19 -0.19
N ALA A 415 8.14 15.24 -0.92
CA ALA A 415 9.55 15.59 -1.11
C ALA A 415 10.20 16.01 0.23
N GLU A 416 9.51 16.78 1.06
CA GLU A 416 10.00 17.16 2.39
C GLU A 416 10.18 15.95 3.30
N LEU A 417 9.19 15.07 3.36
CA LEU A 417 9.25 13.85 4.18
C LEU A 417 10.33 12.88 3.66
N ASP A 418 10.41 12.62 2.35
CA ASP A 418 11.46 11.79 1.77
C ASP A 418 12.86 12.37 2.02
N PHE A 419 13.00 13.71 2.01
CA PHE A 419 14.24 14.37 2.35
C PHE A 419 14.65 14.14 3.83
N ARG A 420 13.68 14.10 4.73
CA ARG A 420 13.91 13.79 6.15
C ARG A 420 14.22 12.30 6.38
N VAL A 421 13.59 11.41 5.61
CA VAL A 421 13.84 9.96 5.65
C VAL A 421 15.25 9.62 5.14
N MET A 422 15.66 10.18 4.00
CA MET A 422 16.92 9.83 3.32
C MET A 422 17.71 11.08 2.90
N PRO A 423 18.21 11.89 3.82
CA PRO A 423 18.73 13.23 3.54
C PRO A 423 19.93 13.28 2.60
N LEU A 424 20.76 12.25 2.60
CA LEU A 424 22.03 12.21 1.87
C LEU A 424 21.93 11.65 0.45
N ARG A 425 20.73 11.16 0.03
CA ARG A 425 20.62 10.62 -1.32
C ARG A 425 20.60 11.72 -2.39
N TRP A 426 21.18 11.43 -3.54
CA TRP A 426 21.03 12.28 -4.74
C TRP A 426 19.58 12.28 -5.26
N ARG A 427 19.11 13.44 -5.72
CA ARG A 427 17.77 13.69 -6.24
C ARG A 427 17.84 14.52 -7.50
N LEU A 428 16.94 14.25 -8.44
CA LEU A 428 16.84 14.95 -9.70
C LEU A 428 15.74 16.03 -9.68
N GLY A 429 14.64 15.78 -8.96
CA GLY A 429 13.44 16.61 -8.97
C GLY A 429 13.65 18.00 -8.40
N PRO A 430 13.23 19.07 -9.10
CA PRO A 430 13.31 20.44 -8.58
C PRO A 430 12.50 20.69 -7.32
N ALA A 431 11.54 19.81 -6.99
CA ALA A 431 10.77 19.90 -5.74
C ALA A 431 11.64 19.86 -4.47
N TYR A 432 12.85 19.33 -4.56
CA TYR A 432 13.82 19.30 -3.45
C TYR A 432 14.69 20.55 -3.34
N GLY A 433 14.59 21.45 -4.33
CA GLY A 433 15.35 22.70 -4.32
C GLY A 433 15.01 23.58 -3.12
N GLY A 434 16.01 23.96 -2.35
CA GLY A 434 15.85 24.78 -1.16
C GLY A 434 15.51 24.05 0.13
N LEU A 435 15.32 22.70 0.09
CA LEU A 435 15.17 21.92 1.31
C LEU A 435 16.52 21.84 2.05
N VAL A 436 16.51 22.19 3.34
CA VAL A 436 17.69 22.17 4.20
C VAL A 436 17.33 21.42 5.48
N LEU A 437 18.24 20.55 5.92
CA LEU A 437 18.09 19.88 7.21
C LEU A 437 18.33 20.87 8.35
N PRO A 438 17.58 20.76 9.45
CA PRO A 438 17.91 21.50 10.66
C PRO A 438 19.31 21.10 11.16
N PRO A 439 20.07 22.05 11.77
CA PRO A 439 21.43 21.78 12.25
C PRO A 439 21.48 20.69 13.33
N GLU A 440 20.46 20.62 14.16
CA GLU A 440 20.27 19.53 15.15
C GLU A 440 19.16 18.59 14.66
N ARG A 441 19.54 17.34 14.42
CA ARG A 441 18.60 16.29 13.96
C ARG A 441 18.14 15.46 15.14
N ASP A 442 16.83 15.35 15.30
CA ASP A 442 16.23 14.30 16.12
C ASP A 442 16.36 12.95 15.38
N PRO A 443 17.02 11.92 15.96
CA PRO A 443 17.12 10.60 15.35
C PRO A 443 15.76 9.97 15.00
N ALA A 444 14.69 10.33 15.73
CA ALA A 444 13.35 9.86 15.47
C ALA A 444 12.64 10.57 14.30
N ASP A 445 13.20 11.66 13.77
CA ASP A 445 12.56 12.47 12.75
C ASP A 445 12.33 11.71 11.44
N GLY A 446 13.30 10.91 11.00
CA GLY A 446 13.16 10.02 9.84
C GLY A 446 12.05 8.96 10.00
N LYS A 447 11.93 8.38 11.20
CA LYS A 447 10.87 7.41 11.50
C LYS A 447 9.49 8.06 11.46
N ARG A 448 9.35 9.27 12.03
CA ARG A 448 8.08 10.03 11.97
C ARG A 448 7.72 10.38 10.53
N ALA A 449 8.67 10.89 9.76
CA ALA A 449 8.47 11.22 8.35
C ALA A 449 8.05 10.00 7.52
N LEU A 450 8.67 8.83 7.76
CA LEU A 450 8.30 7.57 7.09
C LEU A 450 6.89 7.11 7.49
N ALA A 451 6.50 7.26 8.76
CA ALA A 451 5.16 6.93 9.23
C ALA A 451 4.09 7.83 8.58
N GLU A 452 4.38 9.12 8.39
CA GLU A 452 3.49 10.04 7.69
C GLU A 452 3.37 9.70 6.20
N LEU A 453 4.47 9.40 5.51
CA LEU A 453 4.44 8.91 4.11
C LEU A 453 3.59 7.63 4.00
N ARG A 454 3.75 6.69 4.93
CA ARG A 454 2.95 5.46 4.98
C ARG A 454 1.46 5.76 5.18
N ARG A 455 1.12 6.73 6.03
CA ARG A 455 -0.26 7.16 6.29
C ARG A 455 -0.92 7.76 5.05
N GLU A 456 -0.16 8.53 4.26
CA GLU A 456 -0.64 9.19 3.04
C GLU A 456 -0.42 8.37 1.75
N ARG A 457 0.08 7.16 1.86
CA ARG A 457 0.45 6.30 0.73
C ARG A 457 -0.63 6.19 -0.35
N GLU A 458 -1.87 5.93 0.06
CA GLU A 458 -2.99 5.74 -0.87
C GLU A 458 -3.38 7.05 -1.56
N ASN A 459 -3.35 8.16 -0.84
CA ASN A 459 -3.56 9.49 -1.42
C ASN A 459 -2.45 9.86 -2.41
N LEU A 460 -1.19 9.59 -2.07
CA LEU A 460 -0.05 9.86 -2.97
C LEU A 460 -0.19 9.08 -4.29
N ALA A 461 -0.55 7.80 -4.24
CA ALA A 461 -0.81 7.03 -5.44
C ALA A 461 -2.01 7.56 -6.25
N ALA A 462 -3.08 7.99 -5.58
CA ALA A 462 -4.22 8.60 -6.24
C ALA A 462 -3.85 9.93 -6.92
N VAL A 463 -2.99 10.72 -6.29
CA VAL A 463 -2.48 11.98 -6.85
C VAL A 463 -1.59 11.74 -8.07
N VAL A 464 -0.74 10.70 -8.07
CA VAL A 464 0.03 10.30 -9.26
C VAL A 464 -0.90 9.98 -10.43
N ARG A 465 -1.94 9.16 -10.20
CA ARG A 465 -2.93 8.80 -11.24
C ARG A 465 -3.73 10.02 -11.72
N ALA A 466 -4.13 10.90 -10.80
CA ALA A 466 -4.84 12.13 -11.15
C ALA A 466 -3.96 13.05 -12.00
N ALA A 467 -2.70 13.26 -11.62
CA ALA A 467 -1.76 14.08 -12.36
C ALA A 467 -1.49 13.53 -13.77
N ASP A 468 -1.36 12.21 -13.91
CA ASP A 468 -1.20 11.55 -15.22
C ASP A 468 -2.44 11.75 -16.12
N GLN A 469 -3.65 11.50 -15.57
CA GLN A 469 -4.89 11.66 -16.35
C GLN A 469 -5.12 13.11 -16.82
N TYR A 470 -4.67 14.09 -16.02
CA TYR A 470 -4.77 15.50 -16.39
C TYR A 470 -3.55 16.03 -17.16
N GLY A 471 -2.59 15.16 -17.52
CA GLY A 471 -1.42 15.51 -18.34
C GLY A 471 -0.37 16.36 -17.62
N PHE A 472 -0.26 16.26 -16.30
CA PHE A 472 0.76 16.99 -15.53
C PHE A 472 2.04 16.18 -15.41
N ASP A 473 2.64 15.85 -16.54
CA ASP A 473 3.82 14.98 -16.63
C ASP A 473 5.01 15.48 -15.78
N ASP A 474 5.11 16.80 -15.60
CA ASP A 474 6.11 17.42 -14.72
C ASP A 474 5.94 17.05 -13.27
N LEU A 475 4.72 16.79 -12.81
CA LEU A 475 4.42 16.41 -11.44
C LEU A 475 4.47 14.90 -11.23
N VAL A 476 4.06 14.11 -12.23
CA VAL A 476 3.95 12.65 -12.14
C VAL A 476 5.28 12.00 -11.76
N TRP A 477 6.34 12.25 -12.54
CA TRP A 477 7.64 11.63 -12.26
C TRP A 477 8.28 12.15 -10.96
N GLN A 478 8.07 13.42 -10.60
CA GLN A 478 8.59 13.96 -9.34
C GLN A 478 7.87 13.38 -8.12
N LEU A 479 6.55 13.17 -8.19
CA LEU A 479 5.78 12.47 -7.16
C LEU A 479 6.31 11.05 -6.96
N CYS A 480 6.57 10.33 -8.06
CA CYS A 480 7.18 8.99 -8.00
C CYS A 480 8.57 9.05 -7.35
N GLU A 481 9.43 10.01 -7.72
CA GLU A 481 10.72 10.17 -7.08
C GLU A 481 10.61 10.46 -5.59
N ALA A 482 9.60 11.25 -5.18
CA ALA A 482 9.37 11.60 -3.78
C ALA A 482 8.82 10.42 -2.94
N MET A 483 8.30 9.38 -3.57
CA MET A 483 7.85 8.15 -2.90
C MET A 483 8.99 7.11 -2.75
N TRP A 484 10.21 7.41 -3.17
CA TRP A 484 11.35 6.47 -3.13
C TRP A 484 11.62 5.92 -1.73
N GLY A 485 11.79 6.80 -0.73
CA GLY A 485 12.06 6.40 0.64
C GLY A 485 10.98 5.50 1.23
N LEU A 486 9.72 5.83 0.94
CA LEU A 486 8.57 5.02 1.33
C LEU A 486 8.66 3.60 0.76
N HIS A 487 8.86 3.48 -0.55
CA HIS A 487 8.85 2.20 -1.23
C HIS A 487 10.11 1.37 -0.92
N LEU A 488 11.28 2.00 -0.90
CA LEU A 488 12.54 1.29 -0.64
C LEU A 488 12.59 0.68 0.77
N LEU A 489 12.08 1.41 1.77
CA LEU A 489 12.15 0.97 3.16
C LEU A 489 10.98 0.10 3.60
N LEU A 490 9.80 0.25 2.99
CA LEU A 490 8.59 -0.49 3.38
C LEU A 490 8.12 -1.52 2.34
N GLY A 491 8.70 -1.54 1.12
CA GLY A 491 8.51 -2.61 0.14
C GLY A 491 7.10 -2.71 -0.47
N PHE A 492 6.34 -1.61 -0.61
CA PHE A 492 5.03 -1.62 -1.27
C PHE A 492 5.15 -1.83 -2.79
N HIS A 493 5.66 -2.99 -3.19
CA HIS A 493 6.13 -3.25 -4.56
C HIS A 493 5.03 -3.13 -5.62
N ALA A 494 3.81 -3.60 -5.36
CA ALA A 494 2.71 -3.49 -6.31
C ALA A 494 2.41 -2.01 -6.61
N GLN A 495 2.19 -1.19 -5.58
CA GLN A 495 1.97 0.25 -5.74
C GLN A 495 3.18 0.95 -6.37
N TRP A 496 4.40 0.50 -6.01
CA TRP A 496 5.63 1.03 -6.59
C TRP A 496 5.68 0.82 -8.10
N ILE A 497 5.41 -0.40 -8.58
CA ILE A 497 5.36 -0.72 -10.00
C ILE A 497 4.29 0.12 -10.71
N ASP A 498 3.05 0.13 -10.18
CA ASP A 498 1.93 0.85 -10.80
C ASP A 498 2.22 2.35 -10.97
N THR A 499 2.67 3.02 -9.90
CA THR A 499 2.96 4.45 -9.95
C THR A 499 4.16 4.77 -10.84
N HIS A 500 5.21 3.93 -10.81
CA HIS A 500 6.42 4.20 -11.58
C HIS A 500 6.30 3.86 -13.06
N LEU A 501 5.39 2.97 -13.46
CA LEU A 501 5.01 2.82 -14.87
C LEU A 501 4.43 4.13 -15.41
N LEU A 502 3.53 4.79 -14.69
CA LEU A 502 3.03 6.12 -15.04
C LEU A 502 4.17 7.16 -15.04
N GLY A 503 5.06 7.09 -14.03
CA GLY A 503 6.24 7.95 -13.93
C GLY A 503 7.18 7.85 -15.13
N VAL A 504 7.43 6.62 -15.63
CA VAL A 504 8.25 6.37 -16.83
C VAL A 504 7.60 6.97 -18.07
N GLU A 505 6.30 6.73 -18.26
CA GLU A 505 5.59 7.26 -19.44
C GLU A 505 5.49 8.79 -19.42
N ALA A 506 5.23 9.40 -18.29
CA ALA A 506 5.24 10.85 -18.14
C ALA A 506 6.64 11.45 -18.40
N ALA A 507 7.70 10.80 -17.89
CA ALA A 507 9.07 11.22 -18.17
C ALA A 507 9.43 11.10 -19.66
N ARG A 508 8.94 10.05 -20.36
CA ARG A 508 9.13 9.87 -21.81
C ARG A 508 8.44 10.97 -22.60
N ARG A 509 7.17 11.28 -22.33
CA ARG A 509 6.43 12.38 -22.98
C ARG A 509 7.18 13.71 -22.82
N ARG A 510 7.68 13.98 -21.61
CA ARG A 510 8.51 15.19 -21.39
C ARG A 510 9.84 15.15 -22.14
N ALA A 511 10.47 14.01 -22.23
CA ALA A 511 11.72 13.86 -22.98
C ALA A 511 11.51 14.10 -24.49
N GLU A 512 10.38 13.69 -25.05
CA GLU A 512 10.00 13.97 -26.41
C GLU A 512 9.77 15.46 -26.64
N GLU A 513 9.15 16.18 -25.68
CA GLU A 513 8.85 17.60 -25.79
C GLU A 513 10.06 18.50 -25.55
N PHE A 514 10.92 18.19 -24.56
CA PHE A 514 11.99 19.06 -24.10
C PHE A 514 13.41 18.51 -24.35
N GLY A 515 13.55 17.29 -24.82
CA GLY A 515 14.85 16.66 -25.08
C GLY A 515 15.60 16.15 -23.84
N ASP A 516 15.08 16.38 -22.62
CA ASP A 516 15.71 15.97 -21.36
C ASP A 516 15.29 14.57 -20.92
N ARG A 517 16.20 13.60 -21.04
CA ARG A 517 15.96 12.19 -20.72
C ARG A 517 16.34 11.78 -19.29
N ARG A 518 16.88 12.69 -18.46
CA ARG A 518 17.35 12.36 -17.12
C ARG A 518 16.25 11.76 -16.23
N ALA A 519 15.04 12.30 -16.33
CA ALA A 519 13.90 11.77 -15.59
C ALA A 519 13.52 10.34 -16.02
N VAL A 520 13.68 10.00 -17.32
CA VAL A 520 13.44 8.65 -17.85
C VAL A 520 14.40 7.65 -17.19
N GLY A 521 15.71 7.93 -17.20
CA GLY A 521 16.71 7.10 -16.54
C GLY A 521 16.41 6.92 -15.04
N ARG A 522 16.07 8.03 -14.37
CA ARG A 522 15.73 8.02 -12.94
C ARG A 522 14.53 7.13 -12.62
N MET A 523 13.44 7.25 -13.37
CA MET A 523 12.22 6.45 -13.14
C MET A 523 12.44 4.97 -13.44
N LEU A 524 13.19 4.66 -14.52
CA LEU A 524 13.51 3.27 -14.87
C LEU A 524 14.39 2.60 -13.82
N VAL A 525 15.38 3.30 -13.24
CA VAL A 525 16.17 2.76 -12.11
C VAL A 525 15.27 2.44 -10.92
N GLN A 526 14.39 3.35 -10.54
CA GLN A 526 13.49 3.12 -9.41
C GLN A 526 12.49 1.98 -9.68
N LEU A 527 11.96 1.88 -10.88
CA LEU A 527 11.11 0.76 -11.31
C LEU A 527 11.86 -0.57 -11.29
N ALA A 528 13.13 -0.59 -11.69
CA ALA A 528 13.95 -1.79 -11.64
C ALA A 528 14.15 -2.31 -10.20
N PHE A 529 14.30 -1.42 -9.22
CA PHE A 529 14.32 -1.83 -7.81
C PHE A 529 13.00 -2.48 -7.37
N ALA A 530 11.85 -1.97 -7.83
CA ALA A 530 10.56 -2.60 -7.58
C ALA A 530 10.50 -4.02 -8.18
N TYR A 531 10.93 -4.17 -9.44
CA TYR A 531 11.02 -5.49 -10.08
C TYR A 531 11.98 -6.45 -9.38
N MET A 532 13.14 -5.95 -8.91
CA MET A 532 14.06 -6.75 -8.09
C MET A 532 13.44 -7.20 -6.77
N GLY A 533 12.59 -6.38 -6.17
CA GLY A 533 11.88 -6.71 -4.94
C GLY A 533 10.91 -7.87 -5.09
N VAL A 534 10.25 -7.96 -6.26
CA VAL A 534 9.28 -9.03 -6.56
C VAL A 534 9.86 -10.20 -7.35
N GLY A 535 11.18 -10.24 -7.55
CA GLY A 535 11.86 -11.34 -8.24
C GLY A 535 11.72 -11.33 -9.77
N ARG A 536 11.24 -10.24 -10.38
CA ARG A 536 11.14 -10.05 -11.83
C ARG A 536 12.48 -9.58 -12.41
N ALA A 537 13.47 -10.48 -12.41
CA ALA A 537 14.86 -10.15 -12.73
C ALA A 537 15.06 -9.71 -14.19
N ASP A 538 14.33 -10.29 -15.13
CA ASP A 538 14.44 -9.95 -16.56
C ASP A 538 13.87 -8.54 -16.83
N ASP A 539 12.71 -8.21 -16.26
CA ASP A 539 12.13 -6.86 -16.37
C ASP A 539 13.04 -5.81 -15.71
N ALA A 540 13.67 -6.14 -14.58
CA ALA A 540 14.64 -5.26 -13.94
C ALA A 540 15.86 -5.03 -14.83
N ALA A 541 16.40 -6.07 -15.47
CA ALA A 541 17.53 -5.96 -16.38
C ALA A 541 17.19 -5.11 -17.60
N GLU A 542 16.01 -5.29 -18.18
CA GLU A 542 15.54 -4.51 -19.32
C GLU A 542 15.36 -3.03 -18.94
N ALA A 543 14.69 -2.73 -17.81
CA ALA A 543 14.52 -1.36 -17.33
C ALA A 543 15.88 -0.68 -17.10
N LEU A 544 16.85 -1.37 -16.50
CA LEU A 544 18.19 -0.83 -16.28
C LEU A 544 18.96 -0.59 -17.57
N ALA A 545 18.85 -1.47 -18.56
CA ALA A 545 19.45 -1.25 -19.88
C ALA A 545 18.88 0.00 -20.57
N GLN A 546 17.56 0.18 -20.50
CA GLN A 546 16.89 1.39 -21.00
C GLN A 546 17.31 2.65 -20.22
N ALA A 547 17.51 2.55 -18.88
CA ALA A 547 17.98 3.66 -18.06
C ALA A 547 19.39 4.11 -18.47
N VAL A 548 20.34 3.15 -18.64
CA VAL A 548 21.70 3.43 -19.12
C VAL A 548 21.65 4.16 -20.46
N ALA A 549 20.87 3.64 -21.43
CA ALA A 549 20.75 4.23 -22.76
C ALA A 549 20.12 5.66 -22.72
N ALA A 550 19.14 5.89 -21.83
CA ALA A 550 18.52 7.20 -21.69
C ALA A 550 19.50 8.25 -21.15
N ASP A 551 20.24 7.92 -20.09
CA ASP A 551 21.21 8.81 -19.47
C ASP A 551 22.44 9.02 -20.36
N GLU A 552 22.90 7.99 -21.10
CA GLU A 552 24.00 8.08 -22.07
C GLU A 552 23.61 9.04 -23.21
N ALA A 553 22.41 8.92 -23.75
CA ALA A 553 21.92 9.75 -24.84
C ALA A 553 21.87 11.25 -24.52
N CYS A 554 21.78 11.63 -23.23
CA CYS A 554 21.83 13.03 -22.79
C CYS A 554 23.11 13.40 -22.00
N GLY A 555 24.11 12.50 -21.98
CA GLY A 555 25.39 12.74 -21.29
C GLY A 555 25.28 12.87 -19.76
N HIS A 556 24.23 12.30 -19.17
CA HIS A 556 23.97 12.40 -17.74
C HIS A 556 24.72 11.30 -16.94
N HIS A 557 25.98 11.55 -16.66
CA HIS A 557 26.87 10.56 -16.01
C HIS A 557 26.39 10.11 -14.62
N ARG A 558 25.76 10.99 -13.83
CA ARG A 558 25.28 10.59 -12.49
C ARG A 558 24.14 9.57 -12.57
N GLY A 559 23.20 9.75 -13.49
CA GLY A 559 22.12 8.79 -13.76
C GLY A 559 22.68 7.48 -14.31
N GLN A 560 23.56 7.57 -15.33
CA GLN A 560 24.21 6.40 -15.95
C GLN A 560 24.93 5.55 -14.90
N ALA A 561 25.71 6.17 -14.00
CA ALA A 561 26.39 5.46 -12.92
C ALA A 561 25.39 4.77 -11.97
N SER A 562 24.26 5.42 -11.64
CA SER A 562 23.20 4.82 -10.83
C SER A 562 22.56 3.60 -11.48
N ALA A 563 22.33 3.64 -12.79
CA ALA A 563 21.73 2.53 -13.52
C ALA A 563 22.68 1.33 -13.60
N VAL A 564 23.99 1.56 -13.84
CA VAL A 564 25.03 0.52 -13.87
C VAL A 564 25.25 -0.05 -12.47
N GLU A 565 25.26 0.78 -11.41
CA GLU A 565 25.29 0.33 -10.01
C GLU A 565 24.10 -0.60 -9.69
N ALA A 566 22.89 -0.21 -10.08
CA ALA A 566 21.70 -1.03 -9.87
C ALA A 566 21.76 -2.35 -10.65
N LEU A 567 22.34 -2.36 -11.87
CA LEU A 567 22.60 -3.58 -12.62
C LEU A 567 23.59 -4.49 -11.86
N GLY A 568 24.64 -3.94 -11.27
CA GLY A 568 25.55 -4.66 -10.41
C GLY A 568 24.85 -5.29 -9.19
N LEU A 569 23.93 -4.57 -8.54
CA LEU A 569 23.12 -5.09 -7.45
C LEU A 569 22.19 -6.22 -7.90
N LEU A 570 21.62 -6.13 -9.10
CA LEU A 570 20.83 -7.21 -9.69
C LEU A 570 21.70 -8.47 -9.92
N ARG A 571 22.92 -8.31 -10.50
CA ARG A 571 23.87 -9.41 -10.71
C ARG A 571 24.30 -10.04 -9.39
N LEU A 572 24.50 -9.24 -8.33
CA LEU A 572 24.82 -9.72 -6.99
C LEU A 572 23.69 -10.62 -6.43
N LYS A 573 22.42 -10.22 -6.61
CA LYS A 573 21.26 -11.02 -6.25
C LYS A 573 21.13 -12.32 -7.07
N GLN A 574 21.63 -12.33 -8.29
CA GLN A 574 21.68 -13.50 -9.18
C GLN A 574 22.90 -14.38 -8.94
N TRP A 575 23.71 -14.11 -7.89
CA TRP A 575 25.00 -14.78 -7.57
C TRP A 575 26.06 -14.68 -8.67
N ARG A 576 25.90 -13.77 -9.60
CA ARG A 576 26.88 -13.46 -10.67
C ARG A 576 27.90 -12.44 -10.18
N TYR A 577 28.70 -12.86 -9.20
CA TYR A 577 29.58 -11.95 -8.43
C TYR A 577 30.66 -11.25 -9.27
N GLY A 578 31.22 -11.94 -10.25
CA GLY A 578 32.21 -11.36 -11.18
C GLY A 578 31.57 -10.28 -12.07
N ASP A 579 30.34 -10.51 -12.56
CA ASP A 579 29.61 -9.53 -13.35
C ASP A 579 29.21 -8.33 -12.49
N ALA A 580 28.77 -8.58 -11.25
CA ALA A 580 28.44 -7.52 -10.31
C ALA A 580 29.64 -6.61 -10.04
N GLN A 581 30.80 -7.18 -9.79
CA GLN A 581 32.02 -6.42 -9.58
C GLN A 581 32.34 -5.53 -10.79
N ARG A 582 32.30 -6.10 -12.02
CA ARG A 582 32.53 -5.31 -13.25
C ARG A 582 31.58 -4.13 -13.38
N CYS A 583 30.29 -4.34 -13.12
CA CYS A 583 29.31 -3.24 -13.14
C CYS A 583 29.67 -2.14 -12.12
N PHE A 584 30.07 -2.49 -10.89
CA PHE A 584 30.42 -1.49 -9.89
C PHE A 584 31.72 -0.74 -10.24
N GLU A 585 32.70 -1.41 -10.83
CA GLU A 585 33.92 -0.78 -11.33
C GLU A 585 33.63 0.16 -12.50
N GLU A 586 32.78 -0.24 -13.46
CA GLU A 586 32.31 0.60 -14.56
C GLU A 586 31.53 1.83 -14.02
N ALA A 587 30.61 1.64 -13.08
CA ALA A 587 29.90 2.75 -12.46
C ALA A 587 30.85 3.75 -11.79
N ARG A 588 31.92 3.28 -11.17
CA ARG A 588 32.97 4.12 -10.57
C ARG A 588 33.74 4.91 -11.63
N GLU A 589 34.07 4.30 -12.76
CA GLU A 589 34.71 4.99 -13.89
C GLU A 589 33.79 6.09 -14.46
N ILE A 590 32.49 5.82 -14.58
CA ILE A 590 31.52 6.80 -15.03
C ILE A 590 31.44 7.98 -14.04
N LEU A 591 31.40 7.73 -12.72
CA LEU A 591 31.45 8.78 -11.71
C LEU A 591 32.69 9.67 -11.84
N GLY A 592 33.83 9.08 -12.21
CA GLY A 592 35.07 9.83 -12.43
C GLY A 592 35.03 10.83 -13.58
N ARG A 593 34.02 10.78 -14.45
CA ARG A 593 33.81 11.74 -15.56
C ARG A 593 33.06 13.00 -15.12
N ILE A 594 32.38 12.97 -13.95
CA ILE A 594 31.59 14.09 -13.43
C ILE A 594 32.53 15.22 -12.99
N ARG A 595 32.23 16.43 -13.40
CA ARG A 595 32.98 17.64 -13.06
C ARG A 595 32.22 18.50 -12.08
N GLU A 596 32.91 19.42 -11.44
CA GLU A 596 32.27 20.45 -10.61
C GLU A 596 31.29 21.29 -11.46
N GLY A 597 30.05 21.38 -10.99
CA GLY A 597 28.95 22.04 -11.70
C GLY A 597 28.02 21.11 -12.47
N ASP A 598 28.44 19.87 -12.75
CA ASP A 598 27.56 18.86 -13.35
C ASP A 598 26.49 18.43 -12.32
N ASP A 599 25.36 17.91 -12.83
CA ASP A 599 24.34 17.32 -11.93
C ASP A 599 24.92 16.15 -11.14
N GLY A 600 24.64 16.13 -9.85
CA GLY A 600 25.10 15.11 -8.91
C GLY A 600 26.56 15.21 -8.49
N TRP A 601 27.36 16.21 -8.91
CA TRP A 601 28.77 16.31 -8.54
C TRP A 601 29.02 16.28 -7.02
N ARG A 602 28.11 16.87 -6.24
CA ARG A 602 28.20 16.88 -4.77
C ARG A 602 27.97 15.50 -4.15
N ASP A 603 27.28 14.59 -4.88
CA ASP A 603 27.02 13.22 -4.44
C ASP A 603 28.14 12.23 -4.82
N VAL A 604 29.07 12.62 -5.70
CA VAL A 604 30.16 11.74 -6.16
C VAL A 604 30.95 11.10 -5.00
N PRO A 605 31.34 11.81 -3.93
CA PRO A 605 32.07 11.18 -2.83
C PRO A 605 31.25 10.07 -2.15
N ARG A 606 29.97 10.29 -1.94
CA ARG A 606 29.07 9.30 -1.32
C ARG A 606 28.79 8.13 -2.26
N ALA A 607 28.53 8.39 -3.53
CA ALA A 607 28.32 7.36 -4.54
C ALA A 607 29.56 6.48 -4.70
N THR A 608 30.76 7.07 -4.70
CA THR A 608 32.02 6.31 -4.73
C THR A 608 32.17 5.41 -3.51
N ALA A 609 31.84 5.91 -2.30
CA ALA A 609 31.87 5.11 -1.09
C ALA A 609 30.90 3.91 -1.14
N LEU A 610 29.72 4.10 -1.71
CA LEU A 610 28.76 3.01 -1.95
C LEU A 610 29.32 1.95 -2.92
N LEU A 611 29.94 2.37 -4.00
CA LEU A 611 30.54 1.45 -4.98
C LEU A 611 31.71 0.66 -4.37
N GLU A 612 32.59 1.29 -3.59
CA GLU A 612 33.67 0.56 -2.86
C GLU A 612 33.06 -0.48 -1.91
N HIS A 613 31.99 -0.14 -1.20
CA HIS A 613 31.25 -1.10 -0.35
C HIS A 613 30.69 -2.27 -1.18
N HIS A 614 30.05 -2.00 -2.33
CA HIS A 614 29.48 -3.05 -3.17
C HIS A 614 30.55 -3.93 -3.84
N ILE A 615 31.68 -3.36 -4.27
CA ILE A 615 32.81 -4.11 -4.76
C ILE A 615 33.33 -5.05 -3.67
N GLY A 616 33.53 -4.56 -2.45
CA GLY A 616 33.98 -5.38 -1.31
C GLY A 616 33.01 -6.53 -1.00
N ARG A 617 31.69 -6.30 -1.09
CA ARG A 617 30.68 -7.37 -0.96
C ARG A 617 30.79 -8.43 -2.07
N ALA A 618 30.98 -8.02 -3.31
CA ALA A 618 31.15 -8.93 -4.43
C ALA A 618 32.41 -9.79 -4.28
N GLN A 619 33.53 -9.18 -3.89
CA GLN A 619 34.80 -9.86 -3.61
C GLN A 619 34.71 -10.84 -2.43
N THR A 620 33.97 -10.47 -1.36
CA THR A 620 33.65 -11.38 -0.25
C THR A 620 33.02 -12.68 -0.76
N LYS A 621 32.02 -12.56 -1.62
CA LYS A 621 31.31 -13.71 -2.20
C LYS A 621 32.14 -14.51 -3.20
N GLN A 622 33.14 -13.88 -3.81
CA GLN A 622 34.21 -14.57 -4.61
C GLN A 622 35.30 -15.20 -3.76
N ARG A 623 35.23 -15.01 -2.42
CA ARG A 623 36.24 -15.48 -1.44
C ARG A 623 37.62 -14.79 -1.56
N ASP A 624 37.69 -13.64 -2.23
CA ASP A 624 38.88 -12.77 -2.21
C ASP A 624 38.81 -11.84 -0.99
N PHE A 625 39.07 -12.42 0.18
CA PHE A 625 38.91 -11.70 1.46
C PHE A 625 39.96 -10.59 1.62
N THR A 626 41.12 -10.71 0.99
CA THR A 626 42.16 -9.67 1.05
C THR A 626 41.74 -8.42 0.30
N ALA A 627 41.25 -8.56 -0.93
CA ALA A 627 40.76 -7.45 -1.72
C ALA A 627 39.49 -6.89 -1.08
N ALA A 628 38.56 -7.75 -0.63
CA ALA A 628 37.32 -7.33 0.04
C ALA A 628 37.57 -6.44 1.26
N LEU A 629 38.53 -6.86 2.12
CA LEU A 629 38.90 -6.10 3.32
C LEU A 629 39.44 -4.71 2.96
N ALA A 630 40.26 -4.59 1.94
CA ALA A 630 40.77 -3.29 1.46
C ALA A 630 39.64 -2.40 1.01
N ARG A 631 38.74 -2.90 0.15
CA ARG A 631 37.59 -2.12 -0.38
C ARG A 631 36.59 -1.68 0.70
N LEU A 632 36.24 -2.57 1.62
CA LEU A 632 35.35 -2.26 2.73
C LEU A 632 35.97 -1.20 3.67
N ASN A 633 37.26 -1.23 3.92
CA ASN A 633 37.95 -0.19 4.69
C ASN A 633 38.00 1.14 3.94
N ASP A 634 38.25 1.15 2.62
CA ASP A 634 38.18 2.36 1.81
C ASP A 634 36.79 2.99 1.87
N ALA A 635 35.73 2.18 1.77
CA ALA A 635 34.35 2.65 1.93
C ALA A 635 34.12 3.31 3.30
N LEU A 636 34.60 2.71 4.41
CA LEU A 636 34.51 3.31 5.76
C LEU A 636 35.19 4.68 5.83
N VAL A 637 36.39 4.79 5.27
CA VAL A 637 37.14 6.06 5.26
C VAL A 637 36.38 7.12 4.47
N CYS A 638 35.81 6.73 3.33
CA CYS A 638 35.01 7.65 2.50
C CYS A 638 33.74 8.12 3.21
N PHE A 639 32.94 7.21 3.81
CA PHE A 639 31.72 7.58 4.52
C PHE A 639 32.00 8.51 5.70
N ARG A 640 33.04 8.30 6.46
CA ARG A 640 33.44 9.16 7.60
C ARG A 640 33.87 10.56 7.19
N ARG A 641 34.40 10.73 5.98
CA ARG A 641 34.85 12.03 5.45
C ARG A 641 33.72 12.85 4.82
N LEU A 642 32.51 12.30 4.72
CA LEU A 642 31.38 13.04 4.15
C LEU A 642 31.03 14.25 5.02
N PRO A 643 30.63 15.38 4.40
CA PRO A 643 30.17 16.57 5.13
C PRO A 643 29.02 16.27 6.09
N GLY A 644 28.94 17.02 7.18
CA GLY A 644 27.84 16.89 8.15
C GLY A 644 28.02 15.77 9.19
N GLY A 645 29.27 15.30 9.41
CA GLY A 645 29.57 14.30 10.43
C GLY A 645 29.60 12.86 9.95
N GLY A 646 29.67 12.63 8.62
CA GLY A 646 29.72 11.31 8.01
C GLY A 646 28.34 10.72 7.70
N ASP A 647 28.32 9.45 7.30
CA ASP A 647 27.10 8.66 7.00
C ASP A 647 27.06 7.43 7.90
N ALA A 648 26.61 7.62 9.16
CA ALA A 648 26.58 6.58 10.20
C ALA A 648 25.78 5.33 9.76
N TYR A 649 24.70 5.52 9.00
CA TYR A 649 23.89 4.41 8.49
C TYR A 649 24.71 3.52 7.53
N ASN A 650 25.39 4.12 6.56
CA ASN A 650 26.22 3.35 5.63
C ASN A 650 27.51 2.85 6.28
N GLU A 651 28.10 3.55 7.27
CA GLU A 651 29.17 3.00 8.09
C GLU A 651 28.74 1.68 8.77
N GLY A 652 27.54 1.67 9.38
CA GLY A 652 26.97 0.47 9.98
C GLY A 652 26.83 -0.67 8.98
N ARG A 653 26.34 -0.40 7.76
CA ARG A 653 26.23 -1.39 6.69
C ARG A 653 27.59 -1.96 6.26
N VAL A 654 28.62 -1.13 6.19
CA VAL A 654 29.97 -1.60 5.88
C VAL A 654 30.51 -2.49 7.01
N TYR A 655 30.28 -2.11 8.29
CA TYR A 655 30.66 -2.97 9.41
C TYR A 655 29.92 -4.32 9.41
N MET A 656 28.64 -4.36 9.01
CA MET A 656 27.93 -5.63 8.79
C MET A 656 28.62 -6.48 7.73
N SER A 657 28.97 -5.88 6.59
CA SER A 657 29.65 -6.59 5.50
C SER A 657 31.04 -7.06 5.88
N LEU A 658 31.80 -6.31 6.72
CA LEU A 658 33.04 -6.76 7.31
C LEU A 658 32.81 -7.95 8.25
N GLY A 659 31.77 -7.92 9.07
CA GLY A 659 31.37 -9.04 9.92
C GLY A 659 31.07 -10.30 9.10
N GLU A 660 30.25 -10.18 8.05
CA GLU A 660 29.96 -11.28 7.13
C GLU A 660 31.21 -11.81 6.45
N MET A 661 32.08 -10.92 5.98
CA MET A 661 33.34 -11.29 5.35
C MET A 661 34.25 -12.11 6.30
N HIS A 662 34.39 -11.68 7.56
CA HIS A 662 35.18 -12.44 8.56
C HIS A 662 34.53 -13.78 8.91
N LEU A 663 33.18 -13.85 8.95
CA LEU A 663 32.46 -15.13 9.11
C LEU A 663 32.71 -16.08 7.94
N ASP A 664 32.66 -15.60 6.71
CA ASP A 664 32.91 -16.39 5.51
C ASP A 664 34.41 -16.79 5.40
N ALA A 665 35.29 -16.00 6.02
CA ALA A 665 36.75 -16.33 6.17
C ALA A 665 37.04 -17.30 7.31
N GLY A 666 36.07 -17.60 8.18
CA GLY A 666 36.21 -18.52 9.31
C GLY A 666 36.74 -17.87 10.59
N ASP A 667 36.68 -16.56 10.73
CA ASP A 667 37.13 -15.81 11.91
C ASP A 667 35.91 -15.16 12.65
N PRO A 668 35.22 -15.91 13.51
CA PRO A 668 34.05 -15.41 14.22
C PRO A 668 34.36 -14.33 15.27
N ASP A 669 35.59 -14.26 15.79
CA ASP A 669 35.97 -13.27 16.80
C ASP A 669 36.18 -11.89 16.15
N LEU A 670 36.84 -11.79 15.01
CA LEU A 670 36.92 -10.54 14.24
C LEU A 670 35.55 -10.13 13.69
N ALA A 671 34.76 -11.09 13.23
CA ALA A 671 33.39 -10.82 12.81
C ALA A 671 32.55 -10.13 13.91
N ARG A 672 32.62 -10.67 15.14
CA ARG A 672 31.94 -10.09 16.30
C ARG A 672 32.37 -8.65 16.56
N VAL A 673 33.70 -8.39 16.54
CA VAL A 673 34.21 -7.01 16.74
C VAL A 673 33.64 -6.01 15.69
N CYS A 674 33.53 -6.47 14.44
CA CYS A 674 32.91 -5.64 13.38
C CYS A 674 31.43 -5.44 13.63
N LEU A 675 30.70 -6.48 14.01
CA LEU A 675 29.26 -6.40 14.28
C LEU A 675 28.94 -5.56 15.53
N ASP A 676 29.80 -5.57 16.57
CA ASP A 676 29.70 -4.65 17.72
C ASP A 676 29.78 -3.16 17.29
N LYS A 677 30.63 -2.86 16.28
CA LYS A 677 30.69 -1.52 15.68
C LYS A 677 29.46 -1.22 14.81
N ALA A 678 28.94 -2.22 14.10
CA ALA A 678 27.70 -2.09 13.33
C ALA A 678 26.51 -1.74 14.23
N VAL A 679 26.35 -2.42 15.39
CA VAL A 679 25.31 -2.10 16.37
C VAL A 679 25.37 -0.60 16.74
N LYS A 680 26.53 -0.11 17.17
CA LYS A 680 26.70 1.30 17.58
C LYS A 680 26.35 2.29 16.47
N ALA A 681 26.78 2.01 15.24
CA ALA A 681 26.51 2.88 14.10
C ALA A 681 25.01 2.87 13.70
N MET A 682 24.36 1.71 13.73
CA MET A 682 22.93 1.58 13.43
C MET A 682 22.05 2.17 14.53
N GLU A 683 22.42 2.06 15.81
CA GLU A 683 21.76 2.75 16.92
C GLU A 683 21.80 4.27 16.73
N ALA A 684 23.00 4.81 16.43
CA ALA A 684 23.17 6.25 16.15
C ALA A 684 22.36 6.71 14.93
N ALA A 685 22.14 5.83 13.95
CA ALA A 685 21.33 6.11 12.77
C ALA A 685 19.81 5.87 12.98
N GLY A 686 19.39 5.30 14.11
CA GLY A 686 17.99 4.93 14.36
C GLY A 686 17.46 3.80 13.46
N ALA A 687 18.33 2.93 12.94
CA ALA A 687 18.04 1.92 11.94
C ALA A 687 17.59 0.58 12.57
N GLY A 688 16.41 0.57 13.17
CA GLY A 688 15.92 -0.56 13.98
C GLY A 688 15.80 -1.90 13.25
N LEU A 689 15.38 -1.92 11.99
CA LEU A 689 15.28 -3.16 11.21
C LEU A 689 16.64 -3.76 10.92
N GLN A 690 17.61 -2.91 10.53
CA GLN A 690 18.97 -3.35 10.30
C GLN A 690 19.68 -3.80 11.59
N LEU A 691 19.32 -3.25 12.74
CA LEU A 691 19.79 -3.74 14.03
C LEU A 691 19.38 -5.20 14.26
N ALA A 692 18.14 -5.59 13.91
CA ALA A 692 17.72 -6.99 13.98
C ALA A 692 18.67 -7.91 13.19
N ASP A 693 18.99 -7.54 11.93
CA ASP A 693 19.91 -8.31 11.08
C ASP A 693 21.34 -8.36 11.65
N VAL A 694 21.83 -7.27 12.27
CA VAL A 694 23.15 -7.24 12.92
C VAL A 694 23.19 -8.19 14.11
N PHE A 695 22.16 -8.19 14.98
CA PHE A 695 22.07 -9.08 16.14
C PHE A 695 21.96 -10.55 15.70
N GLU A 696 21.21 -10.85 14.65
CA GLU A 696 21.14 -12.20 14.08
C GLU A 696 22.53 -12.68 13.58
N SER A 697 23.25 -11.79 12.87
CA SER A 697 24.62 -12.10 12.39
C SER A 697 25.61 -12.28 13.56
N ARG A 698 25.48 -11.46 14.63
CA ARG A 698 26.32 -11.57 15.81
C ARG A 698 26.02 -12.85 16.63
N ALA A 699 24.76 -13.24 16.71
CA ALA A 699 24.38 -14.53 17.29
C ALA A 699 25.02 -15.71 16.54
N ARG A 700 25.13 -15.63 15.21
CA ARG A 700 25.86 -16.63 14.42
C ARG A 700 27.35 -16.69 14.81
N CYS A 701 27.99 -15.53 15.06
CA CYS A 701 29.37 -15.51 15.57
C CYS A 701 29.50 -16.22 16.93
N HIS A 702 28.57 -15.92 17.86
CA HIS A 702 28.53 -16.54 19.18
C HIS A 702 28.34 -18.05 19.09
N ARG A 703 27.45 -18.53 18.22
CA ARG A 703 27.26 -19.98 17.98
C ARG A 703 28.52 -20.66 17.46
N LEU A 704 29.21 -20.08 16.48
CA LEU A 704 30.46 -20.62 15.95
C LEU A 704 31.57 -20.64 16.98
N ALA A 705 31.54 -19.73 17.96
CA ALA A 705 32.48 -19.68 19.06
C ALA A 705 32.01 -20.49 20.30
N ALA A 706 30.98 -21.35 20.18
CA ALA A 706 30.37 -22.13 21.24
C ALA A 706 29.89 -21.31 22.47
N ARG A 707 29.48 -20.05 22.25
CA ARG A 707 28.92 -19.11 23.25
C ARG A 707 27.41 -19.08 23.15
N GLN A 708 26.75 -20.13 23.64
CA GLN A 708 25.31 -20.34 23.43
C GLN A 708 24.44 -19.31 24.13
N ALA A 709 24.78 -18.93 25.38
CA ALA A 709 24.00 -17.96 26.15
C ALA A 709 23.97 -16.56 25.47
N GLU A 710 25.11 -16.12 24.95
CA GLU A 710 25.24 -14.86 24.24
C GLU A 710 24.49 -14.91 22.89
N ALA A 711 24.52 -16.04 22.19
CA ALA A 711 23.77 -16.23 20.97
C ALA A 711 22.26 -16.11 21.20
N VAL A 712 21.73 -16.73 22.23
CA VAL A 712 20.32 -16.63 22.61
C VAL A 712 19.94 -15.20 23.02
N ALA A 713 20.82 -14.50 23.76
CA ALA A 713 20.58 -13.10 24.13
C ALA A 713 20.47 -12.19 22.91
N ASP A 714 21.36 -12.34 21.92
CA ASP A 714 21.32 -11.58 20.68
C ASP A 714 20.09 -11.92 19.83
N LEU A 715 19.71 -13.19 19.73
CA LEU A 715 18.49 -13.60 19.01
C LEU A 715 17.22 -13.04 19.66
N ARG A 716 17.14 -12.98 20.99
CA ARG A 716 16.02 -12.33 21.69
C ARG A 716 15.95 -10.84 21.38
N THR A 717 17.10 -10.17 21.32
CA THR A 717 17.19 -8.76 20.94
C THR A 717 16.77 -8.56 19.49
N ALA A 718 17.22 -9.42 18.59
CA ALA A 718 16.80 -9.39 17.17
C ALA A 718 15.26 -9.56 17.04
N ALA A 719 14.68 -10.51 17.76
CA ALA A 719 13.25 -10.74 17.75
C ALA A 719 12.46 -9.50 18.22
N ALA A 720 12.95 -8.82 19.28
CA ALA A 720 12.32 -7.59 19.76
C ALA A 720 12.36 -6.46 18.70
N TYR A 721 13.51 -6.27 18.03
CA TYR A 721 13.61 -5.28 16.95
C TYR A 721 12.74 -5.62 15.74
N TYR A 722 12.61 -6.89 15.36
CA TYR A 722 11.68 -7.31 14.31
C TYR A 722 10.23 -6.98 14.69
N GLU A 723 9.82 -7.22 15.94
CA GLU A 723 8.48 -6.87 16.43
C GLU A 723 8.22 -5.36 16.43
N GLU A 724 9.14 -4.57 16.98
CA GLU A 724 9.02 -3.10 17.01
C GLU A 724 8.87 -2.49 15.62
N ASN A 725 9.48 -3.12 14.61
CA ASN A 725 9.40 -2.68 13.22
C ASN A 725 8.27 -3.38 12.43
N GLY A 726 7.43 -4.20 13.10
CA GLY A 726 6.27 -4.85 12.50
C GLY A 726 6.56 -6.12 11.71
N ASP A 727 7.80 -6.62 11.69
CA ASP A 727 8.17 -7.92 11.09
C ASP A 727 7.94 -9.07 12.07
N ARG A 728 6.68 -9.44 12.26
CA ARG A 728 6.30 -10.55 13.13
C ARG A 728 6.82 -11.90 12.64
N VAL A 729 6.86 -12.11 11.33
CA VAL A 729 7.37 -13.35 10.73
C VAL A 729 8.85 -13.51 11.02
N GLY A 730 9.65 -12.44 10.91
CA GLY A 730 11.04 -12.41 11.32
C GLY A 730 11.21 -12.74 12.81
N ALA A 731 10.40 -12.10 13.66
CA ALA A 731 10.43 -12.33 15.11
C ALA A 731 10.10 -13.78 15.48
N GLU A 732 9.06 -14.37 14.88
CA GLU A 732 8.66 -15.77 15.13
C GLU A 732 9.71 -16.77 14.62
N ARG A 733 10.28 -16.53 13.43
CA ARG A 733 11.38 -17.34 12.90
C ARG A 733 12.56 -17.37 13.88
N ILE A 734 12.91 -16.21 14.44
CA ILE A 734 14.00 -16.12 15.42
C ILE A 734 13.64 -16.86 16.71
N ARG A 735 12.41 -16.73 17.20
CA ARG A 735 11.94 -17.45 18.42
C ARG A 735 11.97 -18.96 18.25
N ALA A 736 11.54 -19.46 17.08
CA ALA A 736 11.67 -20.89 16.78
C ALA A 736 13.13 -21.35 16.82
N GLY A 737 14.05 -20.57 16.23
CA GLY A 737 15.48 -20.86 16.30
C GLY A 737 16.08 -20.76 17.72
N ILE A 738 15.49 -19.96 18.63
CA ILE A 738 15.87 -19.92 20.05
C ILE A 738 15.47 -21.22 20.73
N ALA A 739 14.23 -21.68 20.52
CA ALA A 739 13.73 -22.91 21.13
C ALA A 739 14.61 -24.13 20.74
N GLU A 740 15.01 -24.23 19.48
CA GLU A 740 15.92 -25.28 19.00
C GLU A 740 17.33 -25.22 19.63
N LEU A 741 17.73 -24.07 20.15
CA LEU A 741 19.03 -23.89 20.82
C LEU A 741 18.96 -24.14 22.33
N GLU A 742 17.79 -24.04 22.93
CA GLU A 742 17.56 -24.25 24.36
C GLU A 742 17.20 -25.72 24.69
N ASP A 743 16.73 -26.50 23.67
CA ASP A 743 16.52 -27.94 23.75
C ASP A 743 17.85 -28.71 23.54
#